data_01e101d5bb233404629ef861bf89aeea
#
_entry.id   01e101d5bb233404629ef861bf89aeea
#
_cell.length_a   1.000
_cell.length_b   1.000
_cell.length_c   1.000
_cell.angle_alpha   90.00
_cell.angle_beta   90.00
_cell.angle_gamma   90.00
#
_symmetry.space_group_name_H-M   'P 1'
#
loop_
_entity.id
_entity.type
_entity.pdbx_description
1 polymer ?
#
loop_
_entity_poly.entity_id
_entity_poly.type
_entity_poly.pdbx_seq_one_letter_code
_entity_poly.pdbx_strand_id
1 'polypeptide(L)'
;MKGKRLIAALLCLLMIVSVTAQQSQSSGKVTQNAKVGKISVNGLVKDESGQPMEAVVVKLLVQKDSSMVTGGVTGANGRFLLSRINAGNYRIVFSYLGYKTISKLVKFSVQDSSVSLGTVMMEPANIELKEAVVVGKVPDIVTKEDTVEYNAGSFKTQPNAVIEDLLKKLPGVEVDKDGKIKAQGKEVKKILLDGKEFFSDDPKVASKNLPANIIEKLQVIDRKSDEARFSGVDDGEDETIINLTVKRGMKKGWFGHVMGGAGTDKRYEFNGMLNRLVDETQISLLGGTNNTGNMGAGDMGASMFSGSSRRFGGGGGKGTTTSTTTGANFNMGKTDQLRFGGDIRYGYSNNDVWQKSEQQNFLKDSISYDNSEKTYNTKSHNINMNFRLHWEIDTLTVLEFMPTFGYNKSKMYNHSTSATLGGHSGEEESLRDSINSGEMLSSSDGHGYNFSGRLSLSRRFRSKQGRQMTFSFNFSSNRNEEDGMSYSRNLFYLNDSVSVVDQKDDNRNWGGSFGVRVTYVEPIFKNHFLTFAYNYNYNYSNADRMAYNIPADGSGELQLDSLYSNRFRNVFQSHRISVGLRGTYPKFRYNVGFDMNPSSSESENLMDHARDVPGKMVFNYSPLFNAAYRISKQKSLNLEYRGRTRQPSVSQLQPVQNITNPLRISKGNPDLNPSYSNNFRLRYNSFEPEKQRGLMAFVNGSFTLNSIVNQTTYDNNTGVQTTMPVNVNGVWNVNGMVMYNMPFKNKKFRFNTMTNASYNHNIGFVNTGGKESERNISRTVNVYENLGLNYNSDLFDVGITGNYSYALTGNSIQSRERQQTMNFGGGMDVAVYIPGNVTVGTDLRYSGSSGYSAGYDQNQWMWNAQVSWQFLKGKQATLMFKIYDILRQVSNISKTATGNYIQDVEYNTLSSYCMLYFSYRFNTMGKRQQRSGRPDGPPGMMRERGGGRPPVGGMRPF
;
A
#
# COMPACT_ATOMS: atom_id res chain seq x y z
N MET A 1 21.94 36.57 5.38
CA MET A 1 23.21 36.25 6.03
C MET A 1 23.18 35.00 6.98
N LYS A 2 22.03 34.45 7.32
CA LYS A 2 21.92 33.24 8.20
C LYS A 2 22.15 31.88 7.47
N GLY A 3 21.99 31.80 6.15
CA GLY A 3 22.20 30.56 5.39
C GLY A 3 23.68 30.18 5.18
N LYS A 4 24.59 31.16 5.14
CA LYS A 4 26.02 30.87 4.94
C LYS A 4 26.71 30.23 6.17
N ARG A 5 26.13 30.41 7.36
CA ARG A 5 26.68 29.79 8.60
C ARG A 5 26.28 28.33 8.76
N LEU A 6 25.17 27.92 8.18
CA LEU A 6 24.70 26.50 8.23
C LEU A 6 25.52 25.63 7.29
N ILE A 7 25.89 26.15 6.12
CA ILE A 7 26.73 25.44 5.13
C ILE A 7 28.15 25.29 5.66
N ALA A 8 28.66 26.30 6.35
CA ALA A 8 30.00 26.26 7.00
C ALA A 8 30.04 25.24 8.14
N ALA A 9 28.94 25.10 8.92
CA ALA A 9 28.83 24.09 9.99
C ALA A 9 28.75 22.67 9.42
N LEU A 10 28.09 22.47 8.28
CA LEU A 10 28.00 21.17 7.61
C LEU A 10 29.35 20.76 6.98
N LEU A 11 30.09 21.72 6.41
CA LEU A 11 31.42 21.50 5.88
C LEU A 11 32.44 21.25 6.98
N CYS A 12 32.33 21.89 8.13
CA CYS A 12 33.17 21.62 9.29
C CYS A 12 32.89 20.22 9.89
N LEU A 13 31.64 19.76 9.88
CA LEU A 13 31.30 18.40 10.35
C LEU A 13 31.88 17.31 9.42
N LEU A 14 31.97 17.60 8.10
CA LEU A 14 32.61 16.73 7.12
C LEU A 14 34.14 16.68 7.25
N MET A 15 34.78 17.76 7.73
CA MET A 15 36.23 17.79 7.93
C MET A 15 36.69 17.13 9.26
N ILE A 16 35.84 17.08 10.29
CA ILE A 16 36.18 16.45 11.58
C ILE A 16 36.24 14.92 11.46
N VAL A 17 35.54 14.31 10.49
CA VAL A 17 35.62 12.87 10.25
C VAL A 17 36.90 12.44 9.52
N SER A 18 37.66 13.38 8.94
CA SER A 18 38.87 13.09 8.16
C SER A 18 40.18 13.04 8.94
N VAL A 19 40.18 13.34 10.27
CA VAL A 19 41.44 13.53 11.05
C VAL A 19 41.70 12.39 12.04
N THR A 20 40.85 11.39 12.21
CA THR A 20 41.06 10.30 13.19
C THR A 20 41.35 8.93 12.59
N ALA A 21 41.86 8.87 11.37
CA ALA A 21 42.28 7.61 10.75
C ALA A 21 43.76 7.61 10.37
N GLN A 22 44.65 7.91 11.36
CA GLN A 22 46.06 7.66 11.18
C GLN A 22 46.69 7.05 12.47
N GLN A 23 47.33 5.91 12.26
CA GLN A 23 48.23 5.16 13.09
C GLN A 23 47.70 4.04 13.97
N SER A 24 47.84 2.81 13.45
CA SER A 24 48.70 1.79 14.10
C SER A 24 49.12 0.75 13.05
N GLN A 25 50.33 0.93 12.50
CA GLN A 25 51.05 -0.14 11.85
C GLN A 25 51.66 -1.03 12.98
N SER A 26 51.22 -2.28 13.04
CA SER A 26 52.02 -3.33 13.63
C SER A 26 52.40 -4.32 12.51
N SER A 27 53.69 -4.31 12.24
CA SER A 27 54.39 -5.22 11.35
C SER A 27 54.30 -6.66 11.87
N GLY A 28 53.40 -7.45 11.30
CA GLY A 28 53.44 -8.90 11.38
C GLY A 28 54.00 -9.45 10.09
N LYS A 29 55.23 -9.97 10.10
CA LYS A 29 55.82 -10.69 8.99
C LYS A 29 54.91 -11.81 8.51
N VAL A 30 54.38 -11.65 7.31
CA VAL A 30 53.78 -12.75 6.60
C VAL A 30 54.89 -13.51 5.92
N THR A 31 55.24 -14.63 6.47
CA THR A 31 56.08 -15.66 5.81
C THR A 31 55.30 -16.19 4.62
N GLN A 32 55.70 -15.78 3.42
CA GLN A 32 55.36 -16.48 2.20
C GLN A 32 56.00 -17.86 2.25
N ASN A 33 55.22 -18.91 2.07
CA ASN A 33 55.42 -20.17 1.37
C ASN A 33 54.48 -21.24 1.88
N ALA A 34 53.22 -21.12 1.56
CA ALA A 34 52.34 -22.29 1.55
C ALA A 34 52.59 -23.04 0.24
N LYS A 35 53.45 -24.05 0.26
CA LYS A 35 53.58 -25.06 -0.80
C LYS A 35 52.19 -25.63 -1.07
N VAL A 36 51.64 -25.45 -2.24
CA VAL A 36 50.39 -26.08 -2.67
C VAL A 36 50.56 -27.58 -2.52
N GLY A 37 49.73 -28.24 -1.72
CA GLY A 37 49.77 -29.67 -1.48
C GLY A 37 49.64 -30.45 -2.79
N LYS A 38 50.52 -31.43 -2.97
CA LYS A 38 50.56 -32.25 -4.18
C LYS A 38 49.78 -33.58 -4.04
N ILE A 39 49.30 -33.89 -2.84
CA ILE A 39 48.67 -35.17 -2.54
C ILE A 39 47.20 -35.16 -2.90
N SER A 40 46.75 -36.21 -3.55
CA SER A 40 45.34 -36.49 -3.83
C SER A 40 44.88 -37.71 -3.05
N VAL A 41 43.65 -37.70 -2.54
CA VAL A 41 43.06 -38.85 -1.81
C VAL A 41 41.78 -39.25 -2.55
N ASN A 42 41.69 -40.51 -2.86
CA ASN A 42 40.52 -41.08 -3.56
C ASN A 42 40.04 -42.37 -2.83
N GLY A 43 38.84 -42.78 -3.17
CA GLY A 43 38.23 -43.99 -2.66
C GLY A 43 36.84 -44.20 -3.22
N LEU A 44 36.23 -45.28 -2.78
CA LEU A 44 34.90 -45.71 -3.18
C LEU A 44 34.05 -45.89 -1.91
N VAL A 45 32.87 -45.27 -1.87
CA VAL A 45 31.92 -45.46 -0.75
C VAL A 45 30.75 -46.33 -1.22
N LYS A 46 30.47 -47.37 -0.43
CA LYS A 46 29.40 -48.31 -0.67
C LYS A 46 28.49 -48.46 0.55
N ASP A 47 27.28 -48.89 0.33
CA ASP A 47 26.36 -49.34 1.38
C ASP A 47 26.64 -50.81 1.83
N GLU A 48 25.91 -51.30 2.80
CA GLU A 48 26.00 -52.69 3.29
C GLU A 48 25.69 -53.73 2.21
N SER A 49 24.91 -53.37 1.19
CA SER A 49 24.57 -54.23 0.03
C SER A 49 25.65 -54.22 -1.05
N GLY A 50 26.75 -53.48 -0.86
CA GLY A 50 27.83 -53.34 -1.81
C GLY A 50 27.55 -52.38 -2.97
N GLN A 51 26.41 -51.65 -2.96
CA GLN A 51 26.08 -50.67 -3.96
C GLN A 51 26.83 -49.32 -3.75
N PRO A 52 27.27 -48.65 -4.81
CA PRO A 52 27.93 -47.35 -4.69
C PRO A 52 26.97 -46.30 -4.16
N MET A 53 27.43 -45.48 -3.21
CA MET A 53 26.64 -44.39 -2.61
C MET A 53 27.00 -43.04 -3.22
N GLU A 54 26.03 -42.38 -3.82
CA GLU A 54 26.14 -41.05 -4.36
C GLU A 54 25.89 -40.01 -3.25
N ALA A 55 26.52 -38.83 -3.38
CA ALA A 55 26.34 -37.67 -2.52
C ALA A 55 26.72 -37.86 -1.03
N VAL A 56 27.58 -38.84 -0.72
CA VAL A 56 28.17 -38.96 0.61
C VAL A 56 29.15 -37.83 0.83
N VAL A 57 28.98 -37.07 1.89
CA VAL A 57 29.85 -35.93 2.23
C VAL A 57 31.16 -36.47 2.84
N VAL A 58 32.27 -36.15 2.18
CA VAL A 58 33.63 -36.52 2.63
C VAL A 58 34.34 -35.25 3.05
N LYS A 59 34.78 -35.20 4.32
CA LYS A 59 35.53 -34.06 4.89
C LYS A 59 36.89 -34.51 5.37
N LEU A 60 37.92 -33.72 5.06
CA LEU A 60 39.25 -33.91 5.59
C LEU A 60 39.53 -32.82 6.63
N LEU A 61 39.77 -33.23 7.86
CA LEU A 61 40.00 -32.35 9.00
C LEU A 61 41.41 -32.54 9.53
N VAL A 62 42.04 -31.48 10.03
CA VAL A 62 43.31 -31.56 10.77
C VAL A 62 43.08 -32.34 12.08
N GLN A 63 43.95 -33.32 12.38
CA GLN A 63 43.77 -34.15 13.56
C GLN A 63 43.83 -33.37 14.88
N LYS A 64 44.61 -32.28 14.94
CA LYS A 64 44.92 -31.53 16.18
C LYS A 64 43.75 -30.61 16.61
N ASP A 65 43.09 -29.94 15.67
CA ASP A 65 42.10 -28.89 15.97
C ASP A 65 40.78 -29.09 15.24
N SER A 66 40.64 -30.20 14.47
CA SER A 66 39.44 -30.51 13.65
C SER A 66 39.06 -29.42 12.64
N SER A 67 39.99 -28.52 12.30
CA SER A 67 39.78 -27.54 11.22
C SER A 67 39.67 -28.27 9.88
N MET A 68 38.77 -27.78 9.02
CA MET A 68 38.52 -28.37 7.71
C MET A 68 39.59 -27.95 6.71
N VAL A 69 40.27 -28.93 6.11
CA VAL A 69 41.28 -28.74 5.06
C VAL A 69 40.64 -28.71 3.67
N THR A 70 39.87 -29.72 3.38
CA THR A 70 39.15 -29.85 2.10
C THR A 70 37.97 -30.83 2.26
N GLY A 71 37.05 -30.81 1.31
CA GLY A 71 35.92 -31.75 1.31
C GLY A 71 35.29 -31.86 -0.06
N GLY A 72 34.48 -32.87 -0.25
CA GLY A 72 33.75 -33.14 -1.46
C GLY A 72 32.58 -34.07 -1.22
N VAL A 73 31.92 -34.48 -2.26
CA VAL A 73 30.86 -35.49 -2.22
C VAL A 73 31.18 -36.61 -3.23
N THR A 74 30.68 -37.80 -2.94
CA THR A 74 30.82 -38.92 -3.88
C THR A 74 29.91 -38.72 -5.11
N GLY A 75 30.41 -39.10 -6.28
CA GLY A 75 29.62 -39.12 -7.52
C GLY A 75 28.67 -40.34 -7.59
N ALA A 76 27.91 -40.43 -8.71
CA ALA A 76 26.94 -41.50 -8.93
C ALA A 76 27.55 -42.95 -8.88
N ASN A 77 28.84 -43.02 -9.10
CA ASN A 77 29.60 -44.29 -8.99
C ASN A 77 30.20 -44.52 -7.59
N GLY A 78 29.85 -43.75 -6.59
CA GLY A 78 30.32 -43.81 -5.21
C GLY A 78 31.74 -43.30 -5.00
N ARG A 79 32.44 -42.82 -6.03
CA ARG A 79 33.85 -42.40 -5.93
C ARG A 79 33.95 -40.97 -5.48
N PHE A 80 34.99 -40.67 -4.70
CA PHE A 80 35.39 -39.31 -4.32
C PHE A 80 36.87 -39.08 -4.62
N LEU A 81 37.19 -37.79 -4.79
CA LEU A 81 38.56 -37.30 -4.98
C LEU A 81 38.73 -35.99 -4.23
N LEU A 82 39.65 -36.01 -3.28
CA LEU A 82 40.11 -34.79 -2.61
C LEU A 82 41.54 -34.48 -3.07
N SER A 83 41.86 -33.29 -3.47
CA SER A 83 43.13 -32.87 -4.04
C SER A 83 43.74 -31.69 -3.30
N ARG A 84 45.02 -31.41 -3.56
CA ARG A 84 45.76 -30.29 -2.99
C ARG A 84 45.96 -30.41 -1.47
N ILE A 85 46.30 -31.61 -1.00
CA ILE A 85 46.50 -31.90 0.41
C ILE A 85 47.99 -31.87 0.70
N ASN A 86 48.38 -31.30 1.81
CA ASN A 86 49.77 -31.30 2.31
C ASN A 86 50.03 -32.57 3.10
N ALA A 87 51.33 -32.94 3.23
CA ALA A 87 51.71 -34.01 4.14
C ALA A 87 51.34 -33.63 5.60
N GLY A 88 50.81 -34.59 6.34
CA GLY A 88 50.36 -34.37 7.72
C GLY A 88 49.44 -35.44 8.27
N ASN A 89 48.97 -35.25 9.50
CA ASN A 89 48.02 -36.15 10.15
C ASN A 89 46.62 -35.57 10.08
N TYR A 90 45.69 -36.34 9.55
CA TYR A 90 44.32 -35.90 9.27
C TYR A 90 43.28 -36.88 9.76
N ARG A 91 42.09 -36.41 9.90
CA ARG A 91 40.87 -37.20 10.11
C ARG A 91 39.97 -37.05 8.91
N ILE A 92 39.69 -38.12 8.22
CA ILE A 92 38.71 -38.14 7.13
C ILE A 92 37.37 -38.64 7.68
N VAL A 93 36.30 -37.89 7.37
CA VAL A 93 34.96 -38.15 7.90
C VAL A 93 34.02 -38.32 6.72
N PHE A 94 33.25 -39.42 6.74
CA PHE A 94 32.21 -39.75 5.78
C PHE A 94 30.86 -39.63 6.47
N SER A 95 29.98 -38.83 5.95
CA SER A 95 28.61 -38.64 6.51
C SER A 95 27.55 -38.66 5.44
N TYR A 96 26.46 -39.37 5.72
CA TYR A 96 25.30 -39.47 4.86
C TYR A 96 24.03 -39.59 5.73
N LEU A 97 22.93 -39.00 5.28
CA LEU A 97 21.68 -38.99 6.05
C LEU A 97 21.13 -40.43 6.17
N GLY A 98 20.88 -40.87 7.40
CA GLY A 98 20.41 -42.23 7.69
C GLY A 98 21.52 -43.28 7.85
N TYR A 99 22.79 -42.92 7.78
CA TYR A 99 23.93 -43.82 7.97
C TYR A 99 24.83 -43.36 9.14
N LYS A 100 25.52 -44.29 9.77
CA LYS A 100 26.53 -44.00 10.83
C LYS A 100 27.69 -43.23 10.23
N THR A 101 28.04 -42.11 10.83
CA THR A 101 29.20 -41.31 10.43
C THR A 101 30.48 -42.12 10.67
N ILE A 102 31.29 -42.32 9.64
CA ILE A 102 32.59 -43.00 9.74
C ILE A 102 33.68 -41.96 9.84
N SER A 103 34.61 -42.17 10.76
CA SER A 103 35.78 -41.34 10.97
C SER A 103 37.03 -42.19 10.98
N LYS A 104 38.00 -41.91 10.12
CA LYS A 104 39.30 -42.62 10.01
C LYS A 104 40.45 -41.63 10.16
N LEU A 105 41.45 -42.01 10.92
CA LEU A 105 42.71 -41.26 10.98
C LEU A 105 43.59 -41.68 9.82
N VAL A 106 44.16 -40.70 9.07
CA VAL A 106 45.02 -40.91 7.93
C VAL A 106 46.28 -40.04 8.06
N LYS A 107 47.41 -40.63 7.68
CA LYS A 107 48.68 -39.91 7.68
C LYS A 107 49.22 -39.88 6.28
N PHE A 108 49.53 -38.68 5.79
CA PHE A 108 50.10 -38.47 4.49
C PHE A 108 51.57 -38.07 4.59
N SER A 109 52.42 -38.75 3.79
CA SER A 109 53.84 -38.47 3.71
C SER A 109 54.14 -37.51 2.58
N VAL A 110 55.28 -36.85 2.61
CA VAL A 110 55.79 -35.97 1.55
C VAL A 110 56.04 -36.74 0.23
N GLN A 111 56.23 -38.06 0.33
CA GLN A 111 56.45 -38.92 -0.80
C GLN A 111 55.18 -39.38 -1.52
N ASP A 112 53.99 -39.17 -0.87
CA ASP A 112 52.72 -39.58 -1.42
C ASP A 112 52.27 -38.57 -2.51
N SER A 113 51.97 -39.09 -3.72
CA SER A 113 51.32 -38.27 -4.79
C SER A 113 49.83 -38.57 -4.89
N SER A 114 49.42 -39.80 -4.60
CA SER A 114 48.01 -40.23 -4.58
C SER A 114 47.85 -41.35 -3.57
N VAL A 115 46.84 -41.21 -2.70
CA VAL A 115 46.51 -42.19 -1.68
C VAL A 115 45.12 -42.71 -1.92
N SER A 116 44.95 -44.01 -2.08
CA SER A 116 43.68 -44.66 -2.17
C SER A 116 43.27 -45.22 -0.84
N LEU A 117 42.11 -44.83 -0.35
CA LEU A 117 41.51 -45.32 0.91
C LEU A 117 40.73 -46.64 0.73
N GLY A 118 40.72 -47.17 -0.51
CA GLY A 118 39.97 -48.37 -0.82
C GLY A 118 38.47 -48.15 -0.75
N THR A 119 37.74 -49.21 -0.42
CA THR A 119 36.30 -49.17 -0.25
C THR A 119 35.94 -48.83 1.19
N VAL A 120 35.08 -47.86 1.42
CA VAL A 120 34.48 -47.52 2.69
C VAL A 120 33.05 -47.95 2.69
N MET A 121 32.70 -48.89 3.59
CA MET A 121 31.32 -49.39 3.71
C MET A 121 30.60 -48.57 4.77
N MET A 122 29.46 -47.99 4.45
CA MET A 122 28.62 -47.27 5.41
C MET A 122 27.47 -48.15 5.88
N GLU A 123 27.29 -48.18 7.19
CA GLU A 123 26.22 -48.95 7.85
C GLU A 123 25.04 -48.01 8.11
N PRO A 124 23.77 -48.46 7.92
CA PRO A 124 22.61 -47.72 8.35
C PRO A 124 22.66 -47.39 9.82
N ALA A 125 22.29 -46.17 10.19
CA ALA A 125 22.08 -45.84 11.56
C ALA A 125 20.77 -46.46 12.03
N ASN A 126 20.83 -47.54 12.80
CA ASN A 126 19.64 -48.01 13.51
C ASN A 126 19.32 -46.97 14.60
N ILE A 127 18.49 -46.03 14.26
CA ILE A 127 17.90 -45.14 15.23
C ILE A 127 16.69 -45.88 15.80
N GLU A 128 16.87 -46.57 16.93
CA GLU A 128 15.75 -46.81 17.81
C GLU A 128 15.24 -45.42 18.26
N LEU A 129 14.20 -44.98 17.62
CA LEU A 129 13.44 -43.82 18.06
C LEU A 129 12.76 -44.21 19.38
N LYS A 130 13.43 -44.06 20.49
CA LYS A 130 12.74 -43.75 21.75
C LYS A 130 11.97 -42.49 21.48
N GLU A 131 10.67 -42.57 21.53
CA GLU A 131 9.72 -41.49 21.31
C GLU A 131 10.01 -40.30 22.26
N ALA A 132 11.00 -39.49 21.89
CA ALA A 132 11.14 -38.17 22.43
C ALA A 132 10.20 -37.31 21.61
N VAL A 133 8.96 -37.17 22.09
CA VAL A 133 8.05 -36.15 21.64
C VAL A 133 8.65 -34.80 22.05
N VAL A 134 9.60 -34.34 21.27
CA VAL A 134 10.01 -32.93 21.29
C VAL A 134 8.88 -32.17 20.65
N VAL A 135 7.89 -31.80 21.45
CA VAL A 135 6.92 -30.77 21.08
C VAL A 135 7.69 -29.47 21.02
N GLY A 136 8.43 -29.28 19.93
CA GLY A 136 8.95 -27.97 19.57
C GLY A 136 7.75 -27.07 19.30
N LYS A 137 7.33 -26.27 20.30
CA LYS A 137 6.39 -25.20 20.05
C LYS A 137 7.06 -24.26 19.06
N VAL A 138 6.64 -24.36 17.79
CA VAL A 138 6.98 -23.34 16.79
C VAL A 138 6.48 -22.02 17.34
N PRO A 139 7.35 -21.00 17.49
CA PRO A 139 6.93 -19.74 18.05
C PRO A 139 5.81 -19.14 17.17
N ASP A 140 4.78 -18.62 17.83
CA ASP A 140 3.62 -18.03 17.16
C ASP A 140 4.02 -16.88 16.25
N ILE A 141 5.06 -16.15 16.63
CA ILE A 141 5.57 -14.95 15.95
C ILE A 141 7.10 -14.93 16.02
N VAL A 142 7.73 -14.66 14.88
CA VAL A 142 9.18 -14.49 14.75
C VAL A 142 9.46 -13.13 14.13
N THR A 143 10.24 -12.29 14.80
CA THR A 143 10.65 -10.99 14.28
C THR A 143 12.06 -11.08 13.72
N LYS A 144 12.22 -10.77 12.45
CA LYS A 144 13.49 -10.57 11.75
C LYS A 144 13.69 -9.07 11.51
N GLU A 145 14.79 -8.70 10.85
CA GLU A 145 15.17 -7.28 10.69
C GLU A 145 14.10 -6.38 10.06
N ASP A 146 13.49 -6.84 8.98
CA ASP A 146 12.51 -6.13 8.17
C ASP A 146 11.19 -6.91 8.05
N THR A 147 11.08 -8.04 8.73
CA THR A 147 10.00 -9.00 8.57
C THR A 147 9.46 -9.44 9.93
N VAL A 148 8.15 -9.38 10.09
CA VAL A 148 7.43 -10.07 11.18
C VAL A 148 6.72 -11.27 10.58
N GLU A 149 7.13 -12.46 10.97
CA GLU A 149 6.58 -13.73 10.51
C GLU A 149 5.61 -14.27 11.56
N TYR A 150 4.40 -14.55 11.15
CA TYR A 150 3.35 -15.17 11.95
C TYR A 150 3.13 -16.61 11.49
N ASN A 151 3.11 -17.56 12.42
CA ASN A 151 2.68 -18.91 12.13
C ASN A 151 1.14 -18.95 12.04
N ALA A 152 0.59 -19.15 10.86
CA ALA A 152 -0.86 -19.13 10.66
C ALA A 152 -1.59 -20.18 11.50
N GLY A 153 -0.95 -21.34 11.76
CA GLY A 153 -1.51 -22.41 12.57
C GLY A 153 -1.71 -22.07 14.05
N SER A 154 -0.96 -21.07 14.57
CA SER A 154 -1.07 -20.62 15.96
C SER A 154 -2.28 -19.70 16.21
N PHE A 155 -2.87 -19.16 15.16
CA PHE A 155 -4.03 -18.27 15.21
C PHE A 155 -5.27 -19.03 14.73
N LYS A 156 -6.04 -19.56 15.65
CA LYS A 156 -7.24 -20.35 15.31
C LYS A 156 -8.24 -19.49 14.52
N THR A 157 -8.57 -19.93 13.33
CA THR A 157 -9.61 -19.36 12.47
C THR A 157 -10.71 -20.37 12.24
N GLN A 158 -11.88 -19.89 11.83
CA GLN A 158 -12.95 -20.78 11.39
C GLN A 158 -12.48 -21.65 10.21
N PRO A 159 -13.00 -22.87 10.04
CA PRO A 159 -12.59 -23.75 8.92
C PRO A 159 -12.71 -23.12 7.54
N ASN A 160 -13.64 -22.18 7.40
CA ASN A 160 -13.91 -21.45 6.15
C ASN A 160 -13.40 -19.99 6.17
N ALA A 161 -12.56 -19.63 7.12
CA ALA A 161 -12.00 -18.29 7.22
C ALA A 161 -11.15 -17.95 6.01
N VAL A 162 -11.20 -16.68 5.63
CA VAL A 162 -10.31 -16.09 4.63
C VAL A 162 -9.09 -15.45 5.30
N ILE A 163 -8.11 -15.04 4.51
CA ILE A 163 -6.89 -14.39 5.02
C ILE A 163 -7.23 -13.18 5.88
N GLU A 164 -8.24 -12.41 5.54
CA GLU A 164 -8.63 -11.26 6.32
C GLU A 164 -9.04 -11.62 7.76
N ASP A 165 -9.74 -12.74 7.96
CA ASP A 165 -10.11 -13.21 9.30
C ASP A 165 -8.88 -13.61 10.11
N LEU A 166 -7.85 -14.14 9.41
CA LEU A 166 -6.56 -14.41 10.02
C LEU A 166 -5.85 -13.09 10.37
N LEU A 167 -5.78 -12.14 9.44
CA LEU A 167 -5.14 -10.83 9.64
C LEU A 167 -5.70 -10.09 10.83
N LYS A 168 -7.01 -10.09 11.02
CA LYS A 168 -7.69 -9.48 12.19
C LYS A 168 -7.28 -10.09 13.54
N LYS A 169 -6.77 -11.32 13.52
CA LYS A 169 -6.30 -12.02 14.74
C LYS A 169 -4.81 -11.79 15.00
N LEU A 170 -4.06 -11.21 14.04
CA LEU A 170 -2.63 -11.01 14.18
C LEU A 170 -2.32 -9.74 14.98
N PRO A 171 -1.44 -9.81 15.99
CA PRO A 171 -0.99 -8.63 16.70
C PRO A 171 -0.25 -7.65 15.78
N GLY A 172 -0.60 -6.35 15.86
CA GLY A 172 0.01 -5.30 15.04
C GLY A 172 -0.50 -5.23 13.60
N VAL A 173 -1.53 -6.00 13.27
CA VAL A 173 -2.25 -5.92 12.00
C VAL A 173 -3.68 -5.45 12.23
N GLU A 174 -4.09 -4.45 11.51
CA GLU A 174 -5.44 -3.91 11.51
C GLU A 174 -6.06 -4.02 10.14
N VAL A 175 -7.34 -4.32 10.09
CA VAL A 175 -8.13 -4.26 8.88
C VAL A 175 -9.31 -3.36 9.18
N ASP A 176 -9.38 -2.21 8.50
CA ASP A 176 -10.45 -1.24 8.71
C ASP A 176 -11.80 -1.73 8.14
N LYS A 177 -12.84 -0.92 8.32
CA LYS A 177 -14.20 -1.22 7.82
C LYS A 177 -14.26 -1.36 6.30
N ASP A 178 -13.38 -0.68 5.58
CA ASP A 178 -13.31 -0.69 4.12
C ASP A 178 -12.41 -1.81 3.59
N GLY A 179 -11.83 -2.63 4.49
CA GLY A 179 -10.92 -3.73 4.16
C GLY A 179 -9.49 -3.28 3.85
N LYS A 180 -9.13 -2.02 4.10
CA LYS A 180 -7.75 -1.58 4.03
C LYS A 180 -6.95 -2.20 5.16
N ILE A 181 -5.82 -2.76 4.82
CA ILE A 181 -4.96 -3.46 5.77
C ILE A 181 -3.85 -2.51 6.19
N LYS A 182 -3.69 -2.35 7.49
CA LYS A 182 -2.52 -1.70 8.09
C LYS A 182 -1.75 -2.73 8.89
N ALA A 183 -0.47 -2.83 8.64
CA ALA A 183 0.42 -3.68 9.39
C ALA A 183 1.52 -2.82 10.02
N GLN A 184 1.70 -2.93 11.33
CA GLN A 184 2.64 -2.08 12.07
C GLN A 184 2.42 -0.57 11.83
N GLY A 185 1.13 -0.16 11.65
CA GLY A 185 0.70 1.21 11.39
C GLY A 185 0.96 1.75 9.99
N LYS A 186 1.50 0.95 9.09
CA LYS A 186 1.65 1.28 7.68
C LYS A 186 0.58 0.59 6.85
N GLU A 187 0.11 1.26 5.82
CA GLU A 187 -0.80 0.65 4.84
C GLU A 187 -0.07 -0.43 4.03
N VAL A 188 -0.69 -1.61 3.96
CA VAL A 188 -0.18 -2.71 3.13
C VAL A 188 -0.50 -2.43 1.67
N LYS A 189 0.53 -2.32 0.85
CA LYS A 189 0.40 -1.99 -0.56
C LYS A 189 0.13 -3.21 -1.44
N LYS A 190 0.67 -4.38 -1.08
CA LYS A 190 0.57 -5.61 -1.88
C LYS A 190 0.47 -6.84 -0.99
N ILE A 191 -0.24 -7.85 -1.48
CA ILE A 191 -0.20 -9.21 -0.92
C ILE A 191 0.42 -10.15 -1.95
N LEU A 192 1.42 -10.89 -1.50
CA LEU A 192 2.10 -11.92 -2.29
C LEU A 192 1.67 -13.30 -1.82
N LEU A 193 1.60 -14.24 -2.75
CA LEU A 193 1.41 -15.68 -2.47
C LEU A 193 2.67 -16.44 -2.93
N ASP A 194 3.41 -17.02 -1.98
CA ASP A 194 4.73 -17.62 -2.21
C ASP A 194 5.69 -16.67 -2.98
N GLY A 195 5.70 -15.37 -2.61
CA GLY A 195 6.54 -14.35 -3.22
C GLY A 195 6.06 -13.79 -4.56
N LYS A 196 4.90 -14.22 -5.07
CA LYS A 196 4.28 -13.77 -6.32
C LYS A 196 3.12 -12.84 -6.04
N GLU A 197 2.99 -11.78 -6.82
CA GLU A 197 1.89 -10.82 -6.67
C GLU A 197 0.54 -11.49 -6.98
N PHE A 198 -0.43 -11.26 -6.11
CA PHE A 198 -1.79 -11.74 -6.27
C PHE A 198 -2.72 -10.54 -6.45
N PHE A 199 -3.12 -10.24 -7.69
CA PHE A 199 -3.83 -9.01 -8.06
C PHE A 199 -3.11 -7.77 -7.50
N SER A 200 -2.04 -7.37 -8.17
CA SER A 200 -0.94 -6.53 -7.70
C SER A 200 -1.32 -5.15 -7.15
N ASP A 201 -2.47 -4.61 -7.53
CA ASP A 201 -2.90 -3.27 -7.15
C ASP A 201 -4.03 -3.24 -6.09
N ASP A 202 -4.54 -4.41 -5.67
CA ASP A 202 -5.60 -4.48 -4.67
C ASP A 202 -5.38 -5.61 -3.63
N PRO A 203 -4.74 -5.31 -2.49
CA PRO A 203 -4.55 -6.27 -1.40
C PRO A 203 -5.85 -6.90 -0.88
N LYS A 204 -6.98 -6.20 -1.04
CA LYS A 204 -8.29 -6.70 -0.59
C LYS A 204 -8.71 -7.94 -1.35
N VAL A 205 -8.37 -8.03 -2.64
CA VAL A 205 -8.69 -9.22 -3.44
C VAL A 205 -8.06 -10.47 -2.83
N ALA A 206 -6.81 -10.38 -2.41
CA ALA A 206 -6.13 -11.50 -1.77
C ALA A 206 -6.69 -11.79 -0.37
N SER A 207 -6.81 -10.77 0.47
CA SER A 207 -7.21 -10.95 1.87
C SER A 207 -8.62 -11.50 2.02
N LYS A 208 -9.52 -11.10 1.15
CA LYS A 208 -10.94 -11.46 1.21
C LYS A 208 -11.30 -12.77 0.53
N ASN A 209 -10.46 -13.24 -0.38
CA ASN A 209 -10.78 -14.38 -1.22
C ASN A 209 -9.90 -15.62 -0.98
N LEU A 210 -8.67 -15.46 -0.49
CA LEU A 210 -7.80 -16.59 -0.21
C LEU A 210 -8.19 -17.28 1.10
N PRO A 211 -8.30 -18.63 1.13
CA PRO A 211 -8.62 -19.36 2.35
C PRO A 211 -7.45 -19.34 3.34
N ALA A 212 -7.71 -19.03 4.61
CA ALA A 212 -6.68 -19.02 5.65
C ALA A 212 -6.06 -20.40 5.91
N ASN A 213 -6.82 -21.47 5.71
CA ASN A 213 -6.40 -22.84 6.01
C ASN A 213 -5.28 -23.38 5.11
N ILE A 214 -5.04 -22.79 3.93
CA ILE A 214 -3.95 -23.19 3.04
C ILE A 214 -2.62 -22.54 3.41
N ILE A 215 -2.62 -21.54 4.26
CA ILE A 215 -1.43 -20.75 4.61
C ILE A 215 -0.70 -21.39 5.78
N GLU A 216 0.61 -21.54 5.63
CA GLU A 216 1.54 -21.97 6.68
C GLU A 216 2.04 -20.78 7.50
N LYS A 217 2.49 -19.74 6.78
CA LYS A 217 3.10 -18.55 7.38
C LYS A 217 2.61 -17.30 6.69
N LEU A 218 2.51 -16.24 7.47
CA LEU A 218 2.24 -14.90 7.00
C LEU A 218 3.40 -13.99 7.41
N GLN A 219 4.00 -13.32 6.46
CA GLN A 219 5.13 -12.44 6.67
C GLN A 219 4.72 -11.00 6.35
N VAL A 220 4.77 -10.12 7.34
CA VAL A 220 4.70 -8.67 7.13
C VAL A 220 6.11 -8.17 6.90
N ILE A 221 6.37 -7.63 5.73
CA ILE A 221 7.68 -7.21 5.27
C ILE A 221 7.66 -5.71 4.99
N ASP A 222 8.49 -4.96 5.67
CA ASP A 222 8.82 -3.58 5.33
C ASP A 222 9.99 -3.62 4.36
N ARG A 223 9.73 -3.41 3.09
CA ARG A 223 10.77 -3.41 2.06
C ARG A 223 10.86 -2.04 1.38
N LYS A 224 12.01 -1.77 0.83
CA LYS A 224 12.18 -0.65 -0.08
C LYS A 224 11.29 -0.83 -1.31
N SER A 225 10.94 0.28 -1.96
CA SER A 225 10.22 0.27 -3.22
C SER A 225 10.89 -0.67 -4.24
N ASP A 226 10.15 -1.13 -5.21
CA ASP A 226 10.73 -1.97 -6.28
C ASP A 226 11.88 -1.22 -7.00
N GLU A 227 11.75 0.10 -7.16
CA GLU A 227 12.81 0.95 -7.71
C GLU A 227 14.07 0.95 -6.83
N ALA A 228 13.93 1.19 -5.52
CA ALA A 228 15.06 1.24 -4.60
C ALA A 228 15.74 -0.14 -4.44
N ARG A 229 14.98 -1.23 -4.48
CA ARG A 229 15.53 -2.59 -4.46
C ARG A 229 16.31 -2.92 -5.72
N PHE A 230 15.82 -2.46 -6.84
CA PHE A 230 16.42 -2.71 -8.14
C PHE A 230 17.65 -1.83 -8.38
N SER A 231 17.53 -0.54 -8.08
CA SER A 231 18.63 0.42 -8.25
C SER A 231 19.69 0.35 -7.14
N GLY A 232 19.35 -0.26 -5.99
CA GLY A 232 20.17 -0.21 -4.78
C GLY A 232 20.19 1.17 -4.10
N VAL A 233 19.45 2.15 -4.63
CA VAL A 233 19.35 3.51 -4.12
C VAL A 233 18.06 3.66 -3.36
N ASP A 234 18.13 4.20 -2.17
CA ASP A 234 16.96 4.54 -1.39
C ASP A 234 16.26 5.76 -1.99
N ASP A 235 15.07 5.56 -2.56
CA ASP A 235 14.22 6.63 -3.07
C ASP A 235 13.38 7.30 -1.97
N GLY A 236 13.51 6.80 -0.73
CA GLY A 236 12.74 7.24 0.43
C GLY A 236 11.31 6.73 0.47
N GLU A 237 10.96 5.79 -0.43
CA GLU A 237 9.67 5.12 -0.42
C GLU A 237 9.85 3.69 0.10
N ASP A 238 9.22 3.40 1.24
CA ASP A 238 9.12 2.06 1.80
C ASP A 238 7.75 1.48 1.49
N GLU A 239 7.71 0.24 1.07
CA GLU A 239 6.50 -0.53 0.88
C GLU A 239 6.31 -1.53 2.00
N THR A 240 5.15 -1.52 2.66
CA THR A 240 4.74 -2.62 3.54
C THR A 240 3.94 -3.62 2.73
N ILE A 241 4.41 -4.85 2.69
CA ILE A 241 3.77 -5.94 1.98
C ILE A 241 3.48 -7.12 2.91
N ILE A 242 2.51 -7.95 2.53
CA ILE A 242 2.25 -9.23 3.20
C ILE A 242 2.59 -10.36 2.22
N ASN A 243 3.49 -11.25 2.62
CA ASN A 243 3.77 -12.47 1.89
C ASN A 243 3.14 -13.69 2.59
N LEU A 244 2.32 -14.41 1.86
CA LEU A 244 1.60 -15.61 2.31
C LEU A 244 2.34 -16.83 1.81
N THR A 245 2.81 -17.71 2.69
CA THR A 245 3.45 -18.96 2.33
C THR A 245 2.44 -20.09 2.39
N VAL A 246 2.27 -20.83 1.29
CA VAL A 246 1.34 -21.96 1.21
C VAL A 246 1.95 -23.19 1.86
N LYS A 247 1.14 -23.96 2.61
CA LYS A 247 1.53 -25.21 3.27
C LYS A 247 2.16 -26.20 2.29
N ARG A 248 3.17 -26.92 2.74
CA ARG A 248 3.77 -28.02 1.97
C ARG A 248 2.70 -29.05 1.61
N GLY A 249 2.69 -29.50 0.36
CA GLY A 249 1.67 -30.42 -0.17
C GLY A 249 0.38 -29.76 -0.66
N MET A 250 0.20 -28.44 -0.44
CA MET A 250 -0.93 -27.66 -0.94
C MET A 250 -0.57 -26.74 -2.12
N LYS A 251 0.55 -27.00 -2.80
CA LYS A 251 1.02 -26.21 -3.96
C LYS A 251 0.48 -26.72 -5.31
N LYS A 252 -0.35 -27.79 -5.30
CA LYS A 252 -0.96 -28.37 -6.51
C LYS A 252 -2.43 -28.63 -6.27
N GLY A 253 -3.28 -28.03 -7.10
CA GLY A 253 -4.72 -28.27 -7.05
C GLY A 253 -5.56 -27.08 -7.44
N TRP A 254 -6.85 -27.25 -7.29
CA TRP A 254 -7.86 -26.23 -7.50
C TRP A 254 -8.51 -25.87 -6.18
N PHE A 255 -8.78 -24.60 -5.98
CA PHE A 255 -9.64 -24.14 -4.91
C PHE A 255 -10.44 -22.92 -5.35
N GLY A 256 -11.58 -22.74 -4.73
CA GLY A 256 -12.44 -21.63 -5.08
C GLY A 256 -13.74 -21.64 -4.31
N HIS A 257 -14.56 -20.67 -4.61
CA HIS A 257 -15.92 -20.56 -4.07
C HIS A 257 -16.85 -19.91 -5.09
N VAL A 258 -18.13 -20.16 -4.91
CA VAL A 258 -19.24 -19.49 -5.57
C VAL A 258 -20.24 -19.10 -4.50
N MET A 259 -20.76 -17.89 -4.57
CA MET A 259 -21.77 -17.36 -3.67
C MET A 259 -22.87 -16.67 -4.46
N GLY A 260 -24.12 -16.88 -4.08
CA GLY A 260 -25.27 -16.12 -4.54
C GLY A 260 -26.15 -15.73 -3.37
N GLY A 261 -26.67 -14.52 -3.38
CA GLY A 261 -27.61 -14.00 -2.38
C GLY A 261 -28.66 -13.10 -3.01
N ALA A 262 -29.88 -13.19 -2.46
CA ALA A 262 -31.00 -12.34 -2.80
C ALA A 262 -31.66 -11.85 -1.53
N GLY A 263 -32.28 -10.67 -1.59
CA GLY A 263 -32.90 -10.05 -0.42
C GLY A 263 -34.08 -9.16 -0.73
N THR A 264 -34.57 -8.49 0.32
CA THR A 264 -35.59 -7.44 0.21
C THR A 264 -35.09 -6.27 -0.64
N ASP A 265 -35.98 -5.41 -1.09
CA ASP A 265 -35.66 -4.21 -1.88
C ASP A 265 -34.84 -4.49 -3.16
N LYS A 266 -35.11 -5.66 -3.78
CA LYS A 266 -34.40 -6.11 -4.98
C LYS A 266 -32.89 -6.19 -4.80
N ARG A 267 -32.41 -6.40 -3.55
CA ARG A 267 -30.98 -6.57 -3.28
C ARG A 267 -30.49 -7.94 -3.75
N TYR A 268 -29.33 -7.92 -4.37
CA TYR A 268 -28.67 -9.14 -4.83
C TYR A 268 -27.15 -9.01 -4.69
N GLU A 269 -26.52 -10.14 -4.52
CA GLU A 269 -25.06 -10.26 -4.54
C GLU A 269 -24.68 -11.62 -5.11
N PHE A 270 -23.81 -11.63 -6.10
CA PHE A 270 -23.22 -12.83 -6.67
C PHE A 270 -21.71 -12.63 -6.75
N ASN A 271 -20.93 -13.63 -6.31
CA ASN A 271 -19.50 -13.65 -6.51
C ASN A 271 -18.95 -15.08 -6.63
N GLY A 272 -17.83 -15.18 -7.31
CA GLY A 272 -17.12 -16.45 -7.45
C GLY A 272 -15.63 -16.21 -7.72
N MET A 273 -14.84 -17.18 -7.28
CA MET A 273 -13.42 -17.22 -7.53
C MET A 273 -12.95 -18.64 -7.76
N LEU A 274 -12.12 -18.81 -8.77
CA LEU A 274 -11.48 -20.07 -9.13
C LEU A 274 -9.97 -19.88 -9.19
N ASN A 275 -9.23 -20.70 -8.45
CA ASN A 275 -7.77 -20.66 -8.43
C ASN A 275 -7.20 -22.02 -8.79
N ARG A 276 -6.14 -22.01 -9.57
CA ARG A 276 -5.30 -23.15 -9.87
C ARG A 276 -3.86 -22.87 -9.49
N LEU A 277 -3.30 -23.71 -8.63
CA LEU A 277 -1.88 -23.71 -8.31
C LEU A 277 -1.27 -25.00 -8.89
N VAL A 278 -0.16 -24.86 -9.60
CA VAL A 278 0.63 -26.00 -10.10
C VAL A 278 2.09 -25.60 -10.05
N ASP A 279 2.78 -26.03 -8.99
CA ASP A 279 4.18 -25.70 -8.72
C ASP A 279 4.44 -24.18 -8.82
N GLU A 280 5.10 -23.75 -9.88
CA GLU A 280 5.47 -22.36 -10.15
C GLU A 280 4.39 -21.57 -10.93
N THR A 281 3.30 -22.23 -11.34
CA THR A 281 2.20 -21.59 -12.07
C THR A 281 1.01 -21.35 -11.19
N GLN A 282 0.51 -20.12 -11.23
CA GLN A 282 -0.70 -19.69 -10.54
C GLN A 282 -1.64 -19.04 -11.56
N ILE A 283 -2.90 -19.48 -11.57
CA ILE A 283 -3.96 -18.88 -12.38
C ILE A 283 -5.16 -18.65 -11.46
N SER A 284 -5.74 -17.48 -11.52
CA SER A 284 -6.91 -17.12 -10.72
C SER A 284 -7.92 -16.39 -11.59
N LEU A 285 -9.18 -16.78 -11.50
CA LEU A 285 -10.32 -16.11 -12.11
C LEU A 285 -11.24 -15.62 -11.01
N LEU A 286 -11.76 -14.43 -11.13
CA LEU A 286 -12.78 -13.90 -10.24
C LEU A 286 -13.89 -13.19 -11.01
N GLY A 287 -15.07 -13.15 -10.43
CA GLY A 287 -16.19 -12.41 -10.98
C GLY A 287 -17.29 -12.23 -9.95
N GLY A 288 -18.01 -11.13 -10.07
CA GLY A 288 -19.16 -10.88 -9.21
C GLY A 288 -19.90 -9.60 -9.55
N THR A 289 -21.11 -9.52 -9.05
CA THR A 289 -22.00 -8.36 -9.21
C THR A 289 -22.85 -8.18 -7.96
N ASN A 290 -23.15 -6.95 -7.60
CA ASN A 290 -24.02 -6.64 -6.47
C ASN A 290 -24.63 -5.23 -6.59
N ASN A 291 -25.70 -5.00 -5.83
CA ASN A 291 -26.29 -3.69 -5.59
C ASN A 291 -26.41 -3.37 -4.08
N THR A 292 -25.55 -3.97 -3.27
CA THR A 292 -25.46 -3.82 -1.82
C THR A 292 -24.43 -2.79 -1.36
N GLY A 293 -23.92 -1.97 -2.30
CA GLY A 293 -22.92 -0.94 -2.03
C GLY A 293 -21.49 -1.44 -1.87
N ASN A 294 -21.23 -2.71 -2.11
CA ASN A 294 -19.87 -3.25 -2.11
C ASN A 294 -19.15 -2.83 -3.41
N MET A 295 -18.04 -2.12 -3.29
CA MET A 295 -17.28 -1.65 -4.45
C MET A 295 -16.11 -2.58 -4.77
N GLY A 296 -16.14 -3.18 -5.98
CA GLY A 296 -14.99 -3.87 -6.55
C GLY A 296 -14.74 -5.30 -6.10
N ALA A 297 -13.78 -5.95 -6.74
CA ALA A 297 -13.41 -7.36 -6.53
C ALA A 297 -12.94 -7.66 -5.11
N GLY A 298 -12.37 -6.67 -4.44
CA GLY A 298 -11.93 -6.79 -3.06
C GLY A 298 -13.08 -6.92 -2.06
N ASP A 299 -14.26 -6.38 -2.35
CA ASP A 299 -15.40 -6.41 -1.43
C ASP A 299 -16.31 -7.63 -1.61
N MET A 300 -16.22 -8.29 -2.76
CA MET A 300 -17.13 -9.36 -3.15
C MET A 300 -17.05 -10.65 -2.33
N GLY A 301 -15.95 -10.98 -1.70
CA GLY A 301 -15.82 -12.24 -0.94
C GLY A 301 -15.98 -12.11 0.57
N ALA A 302 -15.98 -10.91 1.06
CA ALA A 302 -15.80 -10.63 2.49
C ALA A 302 -17.05 -10.82 3.34
N SER A 303 -18.21 -10.67 2.76
CA SER A 303 -19.48 -10.68 3.49
C SER A 303 -19.85 -12.04 4.08
N MET A 304 -19.24 -13.14 3.62
CA MET A 304 -19.63 -14.47 3.98
C MET A 304 -18.75 -15.21 4.97
N PHE A 305 -17.47 -14.90 5.01
CA PHE A 305 -16.53 -15.82 5.67
C PHE A 305 -16.04 -15.33 7.02
N SER A 306 -16.35 -14.09 7.35
CA SER A 306 -16.09 -13.57 8.67
C SER A 306 -17.18 -14.01 9.64
N GLY A 307 -16.84 -14.98 10.47
CA GLY A 307 -17.70 -15.39 11.60
C GLY A 307 -17.82 -14.33 12.69
N SER A 308 -17.08 -13.23 12.55
CA SER A 308 -17.22 -12.05 13.38
C SER A 308 -18.12 -11.06 12.66
N SER A 309 -19.17 -10.64 13.33
CA SER A 309 -20.13 -9.62 12.95
C SER A 309 -19.55 -8.24 12.62
N ARG A 310 -18.22 -8.10 12.55
CA ARG A 310 -17.53 -6.82 12.37
C ARG A 310 -17.68 -6.17 10.99
N ARG A 311 -18.51 -6.76 10.12
CA ARG A 311 -18.73 -6.28 8.75
C ARG A 311 -20.17 -6.04 8.39
N PHE A 312 -20.89 -5.50 9.28
CA PHE A 312 -22.20 -4.98 9.00
C PHE A 312 -22.16 -3.44 8.89
N GLY A 313 -21.20 -2.90 8.19
CA GLY A 313 -21.30 -1.55 7.74
C GLY A 313 -21.56 -1.64 6.25
N GLY A 314 -22.76 -1.40 5.81
CA GLY A 314 -23.02 -0.98 4.44
C GLY A 314 -21.99 0.08 4.13
N GLY A 315 -21.26 -0.05 3.02
CA GLY A 315 -20.15 0.83 2.70
C GLY A 315 -20.55 2.27 2.96
N GLY A 316 -19.73 2.97 3.73
CA GLY A 316 -19.85 4.42 3.86
C GLY A 316 -19.51 5.13 2.55
N GLY A 317 -19.85 4.52 1.42
CA GLY A 317 -19.81 5.12 0.09
C GLY A 317 -20.92 6.15 -0.03
N LYS A 318 -20.61 7.24 -0.69
CA LYS A 318 -21.59 8.26 -1.04
C LYS A 318 -22.60 7.63 -2.01
N GLY A 319 -23.87 7.59 -1.62
CA GLY A 319 -24.94 7.07 -2.47
C GLY A 319 -25.11 5.56 -2.49
N THR A 320 -25.88 5.09 -3.45
CA THR A 320 -26.13 3.67 -3.70
C THR A 320 -25.39 3.21 -4.96
N THR A 321 -24.64 2.11 -4.83
CA THR A 321 -23.80 1.63 -5.93
C THR A 321 -24.18 0.23 -6.35
N THR A 322 -24.40 0.05 -7.67
CA THR A 322 -24.39 -1.26 -8.33
C THR A 322 -23.03 -1.48 -8.97
N SER A 323 -22.41 -2.59 -8.69
CA SER A 323 -21.07 -2.89 -9.22
C SER A 323 -20.98 -4.29 -9.80
N THR A 324 -20.22 -4.42 -10.89
CA THR A 324 -19.83 -5.70 -11.50
C THR A 324 -18.33 -5.69 -11.71
N THR A 325 -17.64 -6.74 -11.30
CA THR A 325 -16.19 -6.89 -11.52
C THR A 325 -15.90 -8.29 -12.01
N THR A 326 -15.03 -8.40 -13.01
CA THR A 326 -14.45 -9.67 -13.43
C THR A 326 -12.97 -9.51 -13.66
N GLY A 327 -12.20 -10.57 -13.45
CA GLY A 327 -10.76 -10.48 -13.62
C GLY A 327 -10.07 -11.82 -13.66
N ALA A 328 -8.88 -11.79 -14.24
CA ALA A 328 -7.97 -12.92 -14.30
C ALA A 328 -6.58 -12.48 -13.84
N ASN A 329 -5.93 -13.31 -13.04
CA ASN A 329 -4.54 -13.16 -12.65
C ASN A 329 -3.77 -14.42 -13.02
N PHE A 330 -2.55 -14.26 -13.49
CA PHE A 330 -1.67 -15.37 -13.76
C PHE A 330 -0.22 -15.04 -13.41
N ASN A 331 0.53 -16.06 -12.98
CA ASN A 331 1.95 -16.00 -12.74
C ASN A 331 2.58 -17.32 -13.18
N MET A 332 3.63 -17.25 -13.99
CA MET A 332 4.32 -18.41 -14.58
C MET A 332 5.82 -18.21 -14.49
N GLY A 333 6.55 -19.32 -14.50
CA GLY A 333 8.00 -19.35 -14.57
C GLY A 333 8.69 -19.47 -13.21
N LYS A 334 9.99 -19.72 -13.24
CA LYS A 334 10.83 -19.95 -12.06
C LYS A 334 11.36 -18.63 -11.51
N THR A 335 11.45 -18.55 -10.20
CA THR A 335 11.85 -17.33 -9.48
C THR A 335 13.30 -16.88 -9.78
N ASP A 336 14.17 -17.81 -10.15
CA ASP A 336 15.60 -17.65 -10.36
C ASP A 336 16.02 -17.60 -11.85
N GLN A 337 15.07 -17.51 -12.78
CA GLN A 337 15.35 -17.45 -14.22
C GLN A 337 14.47 -16.45 -14.95
N LEU A 338 13.31 -16.89 -15.38
CA LEU A 338 12.33 -16.09 -16.11
C LEU A 338 10.97 -16.25 -15.44
N ARG A 339 10.37 -15.14 -15.07
CA ARG A 339 9.03 -15.06 -14.52
C ARG A 339 8.21 -14.06 -15.29
N PHE A 340 7.05 -14.48 -15.71
CA PHE A 340 6.05 -13.65 -16.37
C PHE A 340 4.71 -13.77 -15.61
N GLY A 341 4.09 -12.65 -15.32
CA GLY A 341 2.81 -12.61 -14.65
C GLY A 341 2.05 -11.34 -14.93
N GLY A 342 0.81 -11.30 -14.48
CA GLY A 342 -0.02 -10.12 -14.61
C GLY A 342 -1.46 -10.37 -14.23
N ASP A 343 -2.24 -9.31 -14.31
CA ASP A 343 -3.69 -9.34 -14.11
C ASP A 343 -4.42 -8.47 -15.13
N ILE A 344 -5.63 -8.88 -15.44
CA ILE A 344 -6.59 -8.17 -16.28
C ILE A 344 -7.87 -8.07 -15.47
N ARG A 345 -8.42 -6.85 -15.35
CA ARG A 345 -9.67 -6.61 -14.64
C ARG A 345 -10.57 -5.68 -15.42
N TYR A 346 -11.84 -6.04 -15.46
CA TYR A 346 -12.93 -5.20 -15.89
C TYR A 346 -13.81 -4.87 -14.68
N GLY A 347 -14.17 -3.61 -14.54
CA GLY A 347 -15.12 -3.11 -13.56
C GLY A 347 -16.20 -2.27 -14.20
N TYR A 348 -17.44 -2.51 -13.82
CA TYR A 348 -18.58 -1.63 -14.07
C TYR A 348 -19.09 -1.12 -12.74
N SER A 349 -19.42 0.17 -12.67
CA SER A 349 -20.15 0.74 -11.53
C SER A 349 -21.22 1.72 -12.02
N ASN A 350 -22.38 1.68 -11.36
CA ASN A 350 -23.44 2.67 -11.46
C ASN A 350 -23.68 3.22 -10.06
N ASN A 351 -23.38 4.48 -9.85
CA ASN A 351 -23.47 5.15 -8.56
C ASN A 351 -24.54 6.24 -8.62
N ASP A 352 -25.59 6.09 -7.79
CA ASP A 352 -26.67 7.04 -7.64
C ASP A 352 -26.51 7.78 -6.31
N VAL A 353 -26.28 9.08 -6.37
CA VAL A 353 -26.03 9.90 -5.18
C VAL A 353 -27.04 11.02 -5.12
N TRP A 354 -27.69 11.11 -3.95
CA TRP A 354 -28.31 12.33 -3.48
C TRP A 354 -27.43 12.91 -2.36
N GLN A 355 -27.22 14.21 -2.42
CA GLN A 355 -26.38 14.94 -1.47
C GLN A 355 -27.08 16.24 -1.08
N LYS A 356 -27.15 16.50 0.22
CA LYS A 356 -27.52 17.81 0.77
C LYS A 356 -26.32 18.38 1.51
N SER A 357 -26.01 19.65 1.28
CA SER A 357 -24.83 20.30 1.83
C SER A 357 -25.16 21.68 2.34
N GLU A 358 -24.64 22.02 3.52
CA GLU A 358 -24.59 23.35 4.07
C GLU A 358 -23.14 23.75 4.28
N GLN A 359 -22.74 24.87 3.69
CA GLN A 359 -21.38 25.40 3.84
C GLN A 359 -21.43 26.81 4.39
N GLN A 360 -20.69 27.03 5.46
CA GLN A 360 -20.52 28.34 6.08
C GLN A 360 -19.17 28.91 5.72
N ASN A 361 -19.14 29.99 4.95
CA ASN A 361 -17.91 30.65 4.52
C ASN A 361 -17.63 31.81 5.49
N PHE A 362 -16.41 31.86 6.02
CA PHE A 362 -16.01 32.90 6.95
C PHE A 362 -15.54 34.14 6.22
N LEU A 363 -16.29 35.21 6.34
CA LEU A 363 -15.95 36.55 5.89
C LEU A 363 -15.58 37.41 7.11
N LYS A 364 -15.03 38.62 6.90
CA LYS A 364 -14.55 39.44 7.99
C LYS A 364 -15.59 39.80 9.03
N ASP A 365 -16.73 40.31 8.57
CA ASP A 365 -17.79 40.88 9.42
C ASP A 365 -19.12 40.14 9.24
N SER A 366 -19.15 39.06 8.42
CA SER A 366 -20.34 38.31 8.05
C SER A 366 -20.03 36.85 7.77
N ILE A 367 -21.07 36.06 7.62
CA ILE A 367 -20.99 34.66 7.16
C ILE A 367 -21.84 34.55 5.91
N SER A 368 -21.34 33.83 4.91
CA SER A 368 -22.13 33.38 3.80
C SER A 368 -22.47 31.92 3.98
N TYR A 369 -23.73 31.57 3.81
CA TYR A 369 -24.23 30.19 3.88
C TYR A 369 -24.56 29.70 2.46
N ASP A 370 -23.85 28.69 1.99
CA ASP A 370 -24.10 28.07 0.70
C ASP A 370 -24.82 26.74 0.94
N ASN A 371 -26.13 26.72 0.73
CA ASN A 371 -26.97 25.54 0.82
C ASN A 371 -27.10 24.93 -0.59
N SER A 372 -26.90 23.63 -0.71
CA SER A 372 -27.08 22.94 -1.99
C SER A 372 -27.66 21.55 -1.84
N GLU A 373 -28.52 21.20 -2.78
CA GLU A 373 -29.00 19.84 -2.97
C GLU A 373 -28.59 19.36 -4.36
N LYS A 374 -28.09 18.14 -4.42
CA LYS A 374 -27.49 17.59 -5.62
C LYS A 374 -27.86 16.12 -5.81
N THR A 375 -28.33 15.78 -7.00
CA THR A 375 -28.48 14.40 -7.43
C THR A 375 -27.58 14.14 -8.62
N TYR A 376 -26.81 13.07 -8.56
CA TYR A 376 -26.01 12.67 -9.70
C TYR A 376 -25.96 11.16 -9.86
N ASN A 377 -25.97 10.72 -11.11
CA ASN A 377 -25.74 9.35 -11.51
C ASN A 377 -24.46 9.26 -12.31
N THR A 378 -23.59 8.32 -11.92
CA THR A 378 -22.33 8.08 -12.63
C THR A 378 -22.23 6.60 -12.99
N LYS A 379 -22.19 6.32 -14.30
CA LYS A 379 -21.93 4.99 -14.85
C LYS A 379 -20.52 4.95 -15.39
N SER A 380 -19.72 4.00 -14.90
CA SER A 380 -18.34 3.86 -15.35
C SER A 380 -17.99 2.42 -15.72
N HIS A 381 -17.14 2.29 -16.74
CA HIS A 381 -16.53 1.05 -17.20
C HIS A 381 -15.01 1.22 -17.15
N ASN A 382 -14.33 0.34 -16.47
CA ASN A 382 -12.88 0.40 -16.31
C ASN A 382 -12.24 -0.93 -16.71
N ILE A 383 -11.22 -0.88 -17.56
CA ILE A 383 -10.36 -2.03 -17.86
C ILE A 383 -8.94 -1.69 -17.38
N ASN A 384 -8.36 -2.55 -16.58
CA ASN A 384 -6.99 -2.41 -16.11
C ASN A 384 -6.23 -3.68 -16.41
N MET A 385 -5.04 -3.54 -16.99
CA MET A 385 -4.13 -4.64 -17.31
C MET A 385 -2.74 -4.28 -16.78
N ASN A 386 -2.18 -5.16 -15.96
CA ASN A 386 -0.86 -5.02 -15.39
C ASN A 386 -0.06 -6.27 -15.71
N PHE A 387 1.13 -6.11 -16.29
CA PHE A 387 2.02 -7.22 -16.60
C PHE A 387 3.38 -6.98 -15.97
N ARG A 388 4.07 -8.07 -15.66
CA ARG A 388 5.43 -8.04 -15.14
C ARG A 388 6.25 -9.16 -15.73
N LEU A 389 7.34 -8.79 -16.36
CA LEU A 389 8.40 -9.69 -16.80
C LEU A 389 9.61 -9.45 -15.89
N HIS A 390 10.08 -10.50 -15.25
CA HIS A 390 11.31 -10.49 -14.46
C HIS A 390 12.23 -11.58 -15.01
N TRP A 391 13.39 -11.18 -15.51
CA TRP A 391 14.34 -12.08 -16.17
C TRP A 391 15.74 -11.93 -15.57
N GLU A 392 16.19 -12.96 -14.88
CA GLU A 392 17.58 -13.09 -14.46
C GLU A 392 18.40 -13.64 -15.64
N ILE A 393 18.95 -12.74 -16.45
CA ILE A 393 19.74 -13.09 -17.67
C ILE A 393 20.94 -13.92 -17.25
N ASP A 394 21.61 -13.50 -16.19
CA ASP A 394 22.67 -14.21 -15.49
C ASP A 394 22.65 -13.86 -13.99
N THR A 395 23.53 -14.49 -13.19
CA THR A 395 23.62 -14.28 -11.74
C THR A 395 23.90 -12.83 -11.32
N LEU A 396 24.27 -11.97 -12.24
CA LEU A 396 24.66 -10.57 -12.01
C LEU A 396 23.75 -9.58 -12.74
N THR A 397 22.98 -10.03 -13.73
CA THR A 397 22.19 -9.16 -14.60
C THR A 397 20.71 -9.52 -14.51
N VAL A 398 19.90 -8.55 -14.16
CA VAL A 398 18.45 -8.68 -14.05
C VAL A 398 17.77 -7.65 -14.94
N LEU A 399 16.81 -8.10 -15.72
CA LEU A 399 15.90 -7.27 -16.53
C LEU A 399 14.51 -7.35 -15.92
N GLU A 400 13.88 -6.19 -15.74
CA GLU A 400 12.48 -6.11 -15.32
C GLU A 400 11.71 -5.19 -16.27
N PHE A 401 10.54 -5.66 -16.72
CA PHE A 401 9.63 -4.88 -17.56
C PHE A 401 8.22 -4.97 -17.00
N MET A 402 7.63 -3.82 -16.73
CA MET A 402 6.31 -3.69 -16.10
C MET A 402 5.41 -2.74 -16.90
N PRO A 403 4.75 -3.20 -17.97
CA PRO A 403 3.76 -2.41 -18.69
C PRO A 403 2.40 -2.45 -17.98
N THR A 404 1.69 -1.32 -18.02
CA THR A 404 0.31 -1.19 -17.55
C THR A 404 -0.53 -0.53 -18.63
N PHE A 405 -1.78 -0.98 -18.76
CA PHE A 405 -2.76 -0.39 -19.64
C PHE A 405 -4.07 -0.18 -18.88
N GLY A 406 -4.66 1.00 -19.03
CA GLY A 406 -5.95 1.34 -18.47
C GLY A 406 -6.85 1.95 -19.55
N TYR A 407 -8.11 1.57 -19.53
CA TYR A 407 -9.18 2.20 -20.30
C TYR A 407 -10.34 2.50 -19.36
N ASN A 408 -10.88 3.69 -19.46
CA ASN A 408 -12.09 4.09 -18.73
C ASN A 408 -13.10 4.72 -19.67
N LYS A 409 -14.39 4.46 -19.41
CA LYS A 409 -15.52 5.16 -20.00
C LYS A 409 -16.47 5.55 -18.89
N SER A 410 -16.89 6.81 -18.84
CA SER A 410 -17.78 7.33 -17.81
C SER A 410 -18.87 8.17 -18.44
N LYS A 411 -20.10 7.96 -17.95
CA LYS A 411 -21.24 8.84 -18.21
C LYS A 411 -21.74 9.40 -16.91
N MET A 412 -21.88 10.70 -16.83
CA MET A 412 -22.41 11.39 -15.66
C MET A 412 -23.62 12.23 -16.03
N TYR A 413 -24.60 12.22 -15.17
CA TYR A 413 -25.70 13.15 -15.15
C TYR A 413 -25.78 13.78 -13.78
N ASN A 414 -25.95 15.10 -13.72
CA ASN A 414 -25.98 15.84 -12.46
C ASN A 414 -27.07 16.91 -12.53
N HIS A 415 -27.89 17.00 -11.50
CA HIS A 415 -28.84 18.06 -11.24
C HIS A 415 -28.54 18.63 -9.85
N SER A 416 -28.37 19.91 -9.75
CA SER A 416 -28.13 20.59 -8.48
C SER A 416 -28.92 21.89 -8.37
N THR A 417 -29.44 22.13 -7.18
CA THR A 417 -29.99 23.41 -6.75
C THR A 417 -29.09 23.98 -5.66
N SER A 418 -28.97 25.29 -5.64
CA SER A 418 -28.15 25.99 -4.66
C SER A 418 -28.79 27.31 -4.25
N ALA A 419 -28.54 27.73 -3.03
CA ALA A 419 -28.92 29.04 -2.52
C ALA A 419 -27.80 29.59 -1.64
N THR A 420 -27.43 30.84 -1.87
CA THR A 420 -26.49 31.57 -1.02
C THR A 420 -27.23 32.58 -0.18
N LEU A 421 -27.05 32.48 1.13
CA LEU A 421 -27.64 33.37 2.11
C LEU A 421 -26.52 34.17 2.81
N GLY A 422 -26.76 35.46 3.03
CA GLY A 422 -25.90 36.32 3.85
C GLY A 422 -26.44 36.40 5.26
N GLY A 423 -25.54 36.53 6.23
CA GLY A 423 -25.97 36.67 7.63
C GLY A 423 -24.83 36.87 8.59
N HIS A 424 -25.11 36.84 9.87
CA HIS A 424 -24.16 36.93 10.95
C HIS A 424 -24.07 35.58 11.69
N SER A 425 -23.01 35.39 12.41
CA SER A 425 -22.83 34.19 13.21
C SER A 425 -23.91 34.05 14.29
N GLY A 426 -24.50 32.82 14.36
CA GLY A 426 -25.58 32.55 15.33
C GLY A 426 -26.96 33.06 14.95
N GLU A 427 -27.13 33.66 13.78
CA GLU A 427 -28.42 34.12 13.27
C GLU A 427 -29.29 32.97 12.80
N GLU A 428 -30.60 33.00 13.12
CA GLU A 428 -31.55 32.02 12.64
C GLU A 428 -31.67 32.07 11.11
N GLU A 429 -31.85 30.92 10.47
CA GLU A 429 -31.94 30.82 9.01
C GLU A 429 -33.02 31.69 8.40
N SER A 430 -34.13 31.88 9.09
CA SER A 430 -35.26 32.73 8.67
C SER A 430 -34.94 34.23 8.60
N LEU A 431 -33.83 34.66 9.22
CA LEU A 431 -33.39 36.06 9.26
C LEU A 431 -32.27 36.36 8.26
N ARG A 432 -31.80 35.36 7.53
CA ARG A 432 -30.70 35.49 6.58
C ARG A 432 -31.17 36.05 5.26
N ASP A 433 -30.43 37.01 4.71
CA ASP A 433 -30.74 37.63 3.41
C ASP A 433 -30.42 36.70 2.24
N SER A 434 -31.36 36.53 1.32
CA SER A 434 -31.11 35.78 0.10
C SER A 434 -30.24 36.58 -0.85
N ILE A 435 -29.07 36.08 -1.21
CA ILE A 435 -28.12 36.71 -2.14
C ILE A 435 -28.32 36.18 -3.54
N ASN A 436 -28.30 34.85 -3.71
CA ASN A 436 -28.56 34.19 -4.99
C ASN A 436 -29.22 32.82 -4.80
N SER A 437 -29.86 32.35 -5.88
CA SER A 437 -30.23 30.95 -6.01
C SER A 437 -29.93 30.47 -7.43
N GLY A 438 -29.62 29.18 -7.55
CA GLY A 438 -29.28 28.62 -8.85
C GLY A 438 -29.76 27.18 -9.03
N GLU A 439 -30.04 26.86 -10.26
CA GLU A 439 -30.28 25.49 -10.72
C GLU A 439 -29.26 25.16 -11.81
N MET A 440 -28.70 23.98 -11.75
CA MET A 440 -27.72 23.50 -12.73
C MET A 440 -28.02 22.05 -13.12
N LEU A 441 -28.10 21.83 -14.42
CA LEU A 441 -28.19 20.53 -15.05
C LEU A 441 -26.91 20.31 -15.87
N SER A 442 -26.25 19.17 -15.66
CA SER A 442 -25.10 18.84 -16.50
C SER A 442 -25.02 17.36 -16.81
N SER A 443 -24.54 17.06 -17.99
CA SER A 443 -24.24 15.67 -18.39
C SER A 443 -22.90 15.62 -19.09
N SER A 444 -22.20 14.49 -18.92
CA SER A 444 -20.97 14.22 -19.66
C SER A 444 -20.87 12.76 -20.10
N ASP A 445 -20.27 12.53 -21.25
CA ASP A 445 -19.89 11.21 -21.78
C ASP A 445 -18.39 11.26 -22.12
N GLY A 446 -17.60 10.59 -21.33
CA GLY A 446 -16.15 10.62 -21.47
C GLY A 446 -15.52 9.23 -21.60
N HIS A 447 -14.42 9.18 -22.31
CA HIS A 447 -13.59 7.98 -22.35
C HIS A 447 -12.10 8.35 -22.37
N GLY A 448 -11.30 7.42 -21.90
CA GLY A 448 -9.86 7.65 -21.87
C GLY A 448 -9.07 6.36 -21.80
N TYR A 449 -7.82 6.47 -22.17
CA TYR A 449 -6.86 5.40 -21.99
C TYR A 449 -5.54 5.92 -21.41
N ASN A 450 -4.87 5.06 -20.68
CA ASN A 450 -3.50 5.28 -20.26
C ASN A 450 -2.66 4.04 -20.57
N PHE A 451 -1.48 4.27 -21.10
CA PHE A 451 -0.47 3.24 -21.30
C PHE A 451 0.82 3.71 -20.64
N SER A 452 1.36 2.91 -19.74
CA SER A 452 2.59 3.27 -19.06
C SER A 452 3.45 2.04 -18.83
N GLY A 453 4.73 2.24 -18.57
CA GLY A 453 5.59 1.12 -18.27
C GLY A 453 6.96 1.54 -17.76
N ARG A 454 7.60 0.58 -17.13
CA ARG A 454 8.97 0.68 -16.66
C ARG A 454 9.79 -0.48 -17.21
N LEU A 455 10.93 -0.15 -17.80
CA LEU A 455 11.97 -1.09 -18.17
C LEU A 455 13.19 -0.81 -17.31
N SER A 456 13.70 -1.80 -16.59
CA SER A 456 14.87 -1.65 -15.72
C SER A 456 15.87 -2.76 -15.96
N LEU A 457 17.13 -2.40 -16.16
CA LEU A 457 18.26 -3.31 -16.32
C LEU A 457 19.28 -3.02 -15.22
N SER A 458 19.53 -4.00 -14.36
CA SER A 458 20.50 -3.90 -13.27
C SER A 458 21.64 -4.87 -13.48
N ARG A 459 22.87 -4.38 -13.34
CA ARG A 459 24.09 -5.18 -13.41
C ARG A 459 24.94 -5.00 -12.17
N ARG A 460 25.28 -6.11 -11.53
CA ARG A 460 26.25 -6.19 -10.43
C ARG A 460 27.61 -6.53 -10.99
N PHE A 461 28.66 -5.98 -10.38
CA PHE A 461 30.04 -6.20 -10.85
C PHE A 461 30.81 -7.13 -9.89
N ARG A 462 31.48 -8.15 -10.43
CA ARG A 462 32.28 -9.09 -9.63
C ARG A 462 33.53 -8.44 -9.01
N SER A 463 34.04 -7.34 -9.59
CA SER A 463 35.28 -6.68 -9.17
C SER A 463 35.24 -6.14 -7.72
N LYS A 464 34.07 -5.70 -7.25
CA LYS A 464 33.82 -5.26 -5.87
C LYS A 464 32.42 -5.67 -5.45
N GLN A 465 32.31 -6.32 -4.28
CA GLN A 465 31.01 -6.72 -3.72
C GLN A 465 30.19 -5.48 -3.38
N GLY A 466 28.99 -5.37 -3.96
CA GLY A 466 28.09 -4.22 -3.77
C GLY A 466 28.21 -3.13 -4.82
N ARG A 467 29.15 -3.21 -5.79
CA ARG A 467 29.19 -2.34 -6.96
C ARG A 467 28.07 -2.73 -7.92
N GLN A 468 27.27 -1.76 -8.30
CA GLN A 468 26.09 -2.00 -9.14
C GLN A 468 25.81 -0.80 -10.03
N MET A 469 25.32 -1.06 -11.24
CA MET A 469 24.79 -0.06 -12.15
C MET A 469 23.37 -0.45 -12.55
N THR A 470 22.46 0.50 -12.54
CA THR A 470 21.07 0.30 -12.93
C THR A 470 20.68 1.36 -13.96
N PHE A 471 20.13 0.91 -15.06
CA PHE A 471 19.47 1.73 -16.06
C PHE A 471 17.96 1.52 -15.95
N SER A 472 17.19 2.60 -15.89
CA SER A 472 15.72 2.52 -15.87
C SER A 472 15.14 3.49 -16.91
N PHE A 473 14.17 3.01 -17.66
CA PHE A 473 13.39 3.78 -18.61
C PHE A 473 11.92 3.69 -18.22
N ASN A 474 11.30 4.83 -17.94
CA ASN A 474 9.88 4.93 -17.66
C ASN A 474 9.20 5.68 -18.81
N PHE A 475 8.01 5.28 -19.17
CA PHE A 475 7.21 5.97 -20.17
C PHE A 475 5.74 5.95 -19.78
N SER A 476 5.02 6.96 -20.22
CA SER A 476 3.55 6.99 -20.12
C SER A 476 2.95 7.75 -21.30
N SER A 477 1.74 7.36 -21.68
CA SER A 477 0.88 8.07 -22.62
C SER A 477 -0.55 7.99 -22.13
N ASN A 478 -1.26 9.11 -22.17
CA ASN A 478 -2.66 9.18 -21.77
C ASN A 478 -3.45 10.04 -22.77
N ARG A 479 -4.72 9.69 -22.93
CA ARG A 479 -5.70 10.49 -23.67
C ARG A 479 -7.04 10.36 -22.98
N ASN A 480 -7.70 11.49 -22.76
CA ASN A 480 -9.04 11.57 -22.22
C ASN A 480 -9.86 12.51 -23.11
N GLU A 481 -11.02 12.07 -23.50
CA GLU A 481 -11.99 12.83 -24.29
C GLU A 481 -13.32 12.81 -23.54
N GLU A 482 -13.96 13.96 -23.43
CA GLU A 482 -15.23 14.13 -22.74
C GLU A 482 -16.07 15.18 -23.45
N ASP A 483 -17.24 14.78 -23.84
CA ASP A 483 -18.28 15.66 -24.37
C ASP A 483 -19.29 15.93 -23.23
N GLY A 484 -19.58 17.21 -22.98
CA GLY A 484 -20.47 17.65 -21.92
C GLY A 484 -21.56 18.58 -22.41
N MET A 485 -22.66 18.64 -21.67
CA MET A 485 -23.69 19.66 -21.78
C MET A 485 -23.94 20.23 -20.38
N SER A 486 -24.03 21.54 -20.29
CA SER A 486 -24.22 22.25 -19.02
C SER A 486 -25.25 23.37 -19.22
N TYR A 487 -26.35 23.29 -18.48
CA TYR A 487 -27.34 24.34 -18.37
C TYR A 487 -27.36 24.86 -16.95
N SER A 488 -27.28 26.16 -16.75
CA SER A 488 -27.45 26.77 -15.41
C SER A 488 -28.31 28.03 -15.52
N ARG A 489 -29.17 28.23 -14.54
CA ARG A 489 -29.96 29.42 -14.34
C ARG A 489 -29.75 29.94 -12.92
N ASN A 490 -29.17 31.13 -12.79
CA ASN A 490 -28.89 31.77 -11.54
C ASN A 490 -29.65 33.06 -11.39
N LEU A 491 -30.32 33.23 -10.25
CA LEU A 491 -31.05 34.43 -9.85
C LEU A 491 -30.21 35.19 -8.84
N PHE A 492 -30.01 36.47 -9.03
CA PHE A 492 -29.29 37.36 -8.12
C PHE A 492 -30.27 38.38 -7.54
N TYR A 493 -30.61 38.23 -6.28
CA TYR A 493 -31.66 38.97 -5.64
C TYR A 493 -31.31 40.43 -5.35
N LEU A 494 -30.01 40.73 -5.09
CA LEU A 494 -29.57 42.10 -4.75
C LEU A 494 -29.59 43.07 -5.93
N ASN A 495 -29.48 42.60 -7.17
CA ASN A 495 -29.47 43.39 -8.39
C ASN A 495 -30.60 42.99 -9.38
N ASP A 496 -31.51 42.14 -8.92
CA ASP A 496 -32.67 41.66 -9.69
C ASP A 496 -32.31 41.17 -11.12
N SER A 497 -31.21 40.41 -11.19
CA SER A 497 -30.69 39.90 -12.45
C SER A 497 -30.76 38.38 -12.55
N VAL A 498 -30.83 37.89 -13.80
CA VAL A 498 -30.83 36.45 -14.12
C VAL A 498 -29.65 36.17 -15.05
N SER A 499 -28.84 35.18 -14.68
CA SER A 499 -27.82 34.63 -15.58
C SER A 499 -28.21 33.24 -16.03
N VAL A 500 -28.30 33.07 -17.35
CA VAL A 500 -28.51 31.76 -17.96
C VAL A 500 -27.27 31.38 -18.76
N VAL A 501 -26.74 30.21 -18.53
CA VAL A 501 -25.64 29.62 -19.30
C VAL A 501 -26.13 28.29 -19.86
N ASP A 502 -26.13 28.14 -21.16
CA ASP A 502 -26.41 26.89 -21.85
C ASP A 502 -25.29 26.60 -22.83
N GLN A 503 -24.48 25.59 -22.46
CA GLN A 503 -23.22 25.31 -23.14
C GLN A 503 -23.03 23.83 -23.44
N LYS A 504 -22.38 23.59 -24.57
CA LYS A 504 -21.77 22.32 -24.92
C LYS A 504 -20.25 22.43 -24.70
N ASP A 505 -19.69 21.51 -23.93
CA ASP A 505 -18.27 21.40 -23.67
C ASP A 505 -17.66 20.22 -24.45
N ASP A 506 -16.54 20.46 -25.14
CA ASP A 506 -15.71 19.42 -25.76
C ASP A 506 -14.30 19.50 -25.11
N ASN A 507 -13.98 18.52 -24.29
CA ASN A 507 -12.73 18.45 -23.53
C ASN A 507 -11.84 17.31 -24.06
N ARG A 508 -10.67 17.64 -24.58
CA ARG A 508 -9.69 16.67 -25.07
C ARG A 508 -8.34 16.90 -24.44
N ASN A 509 -7.91 15.94 -23.64
CA ASN A 509 -6.63 15.99 -22.94
C ASN A 509 -5.76 14.81 -23.38
N TRP A 510 -4.58 15.08 -23.91
CA TRP A 510 -3.63 14.02 -24.24
C TRP A 510 -2.22 14.44 -23.86
N GLY A 511 -1.43 13.45 -23.50
CA GLY A 511 -0.07 13.70 -23.11
C GLY A 511 0.78 12.45 -23.02
N GLY A 512 2.03 12.68 -22.69
CA GLY A 512 2.95 11.60 -22.47
C GLY A 512 4.16 12.06 -21.66
N SER A 513 4.86 11.08 -21.14
CA SER A 513 6.12 11.31 -20.46
C SER A 513 7.12 10.21 -20.76
N PHE A 514 8.37 10.55 -20.71
CA PHE A 514 9.44 9.56 -20.60
C PHE A 514 10.52 10.03 -19.62
N GLY A 515 11.13 9.07 -18.96
CA GLY A 515 12.20 9.31 -18.01
C GLY A 515 13.29 8.27 -18.15
N VAL A 516 14.52 8.74 -18.15
CA VAL A 516 15.73 7.90 -18.17
C VAL A 516 16.47 8.12 -16.87
N ARG A 517 16.76 7.05 -16.16
CA ARG A 517 17.55 7.08 -14.92
C ARG A 517 18.73 6.14 -15.01
N VAL A 518 19.90 6.65 -14.69
CA VAL A 518 21.11 5.86 -14.51
C VAL A 518 21.55 6.01 -13.06
N THR A 519 21.78 4.89 -12.41
CA THR A 519 22.22 4.85 -11.02
C THR A 519 23.47 4.01 -10.92
N TYR A 520 24.50 4.52 -10.23
CA TYR A 520 25.74 3.83 -9.95
C TYR A 520 26.03 3.82 -8.45
N VAL A 521 26.29 2.63 -7.92
CA VAL A 521 26.64 2.41 -6.50
C VAL A 521 28.07 1.90 -6.42
N GLU A 522 28.92 2.63 -5.71
CA GLU A 522 30.32 2.30 -5.50
C GLU A 522 30.59 2.03 -4.01
N PRO A 523 31.02 0.83 -3.63
CA PRO A 523 31.52 0.57 -2.29
C PRO A 523 32.89 1.26 -2.11
N ILE A 524 32.96 2.27 -1.23
CA ILE A 524 34.17 3.06 -0.99
C ILE A 524 34.99 2.51 0.16
N PHE A 525 34.34 2.11 1.27
CA PHE A 525 34.95 1.49 2.43
C PHE A 525 34.10 0.32 2.91
N LYS A 526 34.58 -0.43 3.91
CA LYS A 526 33.78 -1.48 4.56
C LYS A 526 32.49 -0.88 5.10
N ASN A 527 31.35 -1.42 4.66
CA ASN A 527 30.00 -0.98 5.05
C ASN A 527 29.58 0.42 4.56
N HIS A 528 30.34 1.07 3.68
CA HIS A 528 30.00 2.38 3.12
C HIS A 528 29.88 2.32 1.61
N PHE A 529 28.80 2.94 1.11
CA PHE A 529 28.46 2.95 -0.31
C PHE A 529 28.20 4.38 -0.74
N LEU A 530 28.88 4.83 -1.78
CA LEU A 530 28.60 6.09 -2.45
C LEU A 530 27.67 5.82 -3.63
N THR A 531 26.63 6.61 -3.75
CA THR A 531 25.64 6.48 -4.79
C THR A 531 25.61 7.74 -5.63
N PHE A 532 25.65 7.55 -6.94
CA PHE A 532 25.42 8.59 -7.92
C PHE A 532 24.22 8.20 -8.76
N ALA A 533 23.29 9.15 -8.95
CA ALA A 533 22.18 8.93 -9.87
C ALA A 533 21.92 10.18 -10.69
N TYR A 534 21.63 9.96 -11.96
CA TYR A 534 21.13 10.98 -12.86
C TYR A 534 19.78 10.53 -13.40
N ASN A 535 18.78 11.41 -13.35
CA ASN A 535 17.46 11.15 -13.87
C ASN A 535 16.99 12.33 -14.71
N TYR A 536 16.69 12.07 -15.97
CA TYR A 536 16.03 13.00 -16.87
C TYR A 536 14.57 12.63 -17.02
N ASN A 537 13.67 13.59 -16.85
CA ASN A 537 12.24 13.43 -17.12
C ASN A 537 11.76 14.49 -18.09
N TYR A 538 11.00 14.08 -19.06
CA TYR A 538 10.29 14.92 -20.01
C TYR A 538 8.80 14.57 -19.97
N ASN A 539 7.95 15.56 -19.76
CA ASN A 539 6.51 15.43 -19.80
C ASN A 539 5.94 16.47 -20.76
N TYR A 540 5.01 16.05 -21.58
CA TYR A 540 4.20 16.97 -22.35
C TYR A 540 2.72 16.67 -22.13
N SER A 541 1.88 17.70 -22.12
CA SER A 541 0.43 17.54 -22.10
C SER A 541 -0.24 18.65 -22.91
N ASN A 542 -1.23 18.26 -23.67
CA ASN A 542 -2.11 19.17 -24.37
C ASN A 542 -3.47 19.11 -23.69
N ALA A 543 -4.01 20.26 -23.38
CA ALA A 543 -5.33 20.43 -22.83
C ALA A 543 -6.13 21.29 -23.81
N ASP A 544 -7.12 20.70 -24.42
CA ASP A 544 -8.02 21.35 -25.38
C ASP A 544 -9.42 21.33 -24.78
N ARG A 545 -9.92 22.50 -24.43
CA ARG A 545 -11.28 22.70 -23.91
C ARG A 545 -11.98 23.72 -24.81
N MET A 546 -13.02 23.29 -25.47
CA MET A 546 -13.89 24.13 -26.30
C MET A 546 -15.28 24.20 -25.68
N ALA A 547 -15.72 25.39 -25.36
CA ALA A 547 -17.05 25.66 -24.86
C ALA A 547 -17.85 26.36 -25.97
N TYR A 548 -19.04 25.90 -26.24
CA TYR A 548 -19.93 26.45 -27.24
C TYR A 548 -21.25 26.85 -26.58
N ASN A 549 -21.64 28.08 -26.74
CA ASN A 549 -22.95 28.57 -26.33
C ASN A 549 -24.04 28.03 -27.25
N ILE A 550 -25.12 27.57 -26.67
CA ILE A 550 -26.31 27.12 -27.36
C ILE A 550 -27.27 28.32 -27.40
N PRO A 551 -27.56 28.90 -28.59
CA PRO A 551 -28.42 30.05 -28.68
C PRO A 551 -29.87 29.73 -28.31
N ALA A 552 -30.52 30.64 -27.57
CA ALA A 552 -31.91 30.51 -27.16
C ALA A 552 -32.91 30.65 -28.29
N ASP A 553 -32.47 31.14 -29.49
CA ASP A 553 -33.30 31.35 -30.68
C ASP A 553 -33.68 30.04 -31.40
N GLY A 554 -33.18 28.92 -30.97
CA GLY A 554 -33.42 27.61 -31.53
C GLY A 554 -32.76 27.38 -32.90
N SER A 555 -31.82 28.25 -33.32
CA SER A 555 -31.05 28.10 -34.57
C SER A 555 -30.23 26.82 -34.66
N GLY A 556 -29.88 26.25 -33.52
CA GLY A 556 -29.02 25.06 -33.42
C GLY A 556 -27.56 25.31 -33.81
N GLU A 557 -27.18 26.53 -34.16
CA GLU A 557 -25.82 26.92 -34.55
C GLU A 557 -24.98 27.22 -33.30
N LEU A 558 -24.05 26.31 -32.97
CA LEU A 558 -23.18 26.44 -31.80
C LEU A 558 -22.19 27.60 -31.96
N GLN A 559 -22.17 28.52 -31.02
CA GLN A 559 -21.27 29.67 -31.00
C GLN A 559 -20.10 29.42 -30.05
N LEU A 560 -18.87 29.47 -30.58
CA LEU A 560 -17.65 29.30 -29.73
C LEU A 560 -17.58 30.41 -28.70
N ASP A 561 -17.53 30.03 -27.43
CA ASP A 561 -17.24 30.93 -26.33
C ASP A 561 -15.74 31.03 -26.11
N SER A 562 -15.14 32.09 -26.64
CA SER A 562 -13.69 32.31 -26.58
C SER A 562 -13.16 32.59 -25.14
N LEU A 563 -14.05 33.05 -24.24
CA LEU A 563 -13.68 33.35 -22.87
C LEU A 563 -13.43 32.03 -22.06
N TYR A 564 -14.24 31.01 -22.36
CA TYR A 564 -14.22 29.74 -21.68
C TYR A 564 -13.54 28.62 -22.47
N SER A 565 -13.18 28.89 -23.70
CA SER A 565 -12.39 28.03 -24.56
C SER A 565 -10.90 28.29 -24.37
N ASN A 566 -10.15 27.22 -24.33
CA ASN A 566 -8.68 27.32 -24.27
C ASN A 566 -8.03 26.08 -24.85
N ARG A 567 -6.85 26.27 -25.42
CA ARG A 567 -6.02 25.17 -25.94
C ARG A 567 -4.59 25.40 -25.51
N PHE A 568 -4.09 24.57 -24.60
CA PHE A 568 -2.77 24.68 -24.06
C PHE A 568 -1.87 23.50 -24.41
N ARG A 569 -0.64 23.80 -24.73
CA ARG A 569 0.46 22.86 -24.82
C ARG A 569 1.43 23.10 -23.67
N ASN A 570 1.63 22.11 -22.83
CA ASN A 570 2.48 22.21 -21.66
C ASN A 570 3.67 21.27 -21.82
N VAL A 571 4.86 21.76 -21.54
CA VAL A 571 6.11 20.99 -21.53
C VAL A 571 6.78 21.15 -20.20
N PHE A 572 7.17 20.06 -19.59
CA PHE A 572 7.94 20.03 -18.36
C PHE A 572 9.17 19.14 -18.54
N GLN A 573 10.33 19.71 -18.20
CA GLN A 573 11.61 19.00 -18.24
C GLN A 573 12.29 19.10 -16.88
N SER A 574 12.94 18.01 -16.44
CA SER A 574 13.73 18.04 -15.22
C SER A 574 14.94 17.12 -15.29
N HIS A 575 16.04 17.63 -14.71
CA HIS A 575 17.30 16.93 -14.57
C HIS A 575 17.59 16.76 -13.08
N ARG A 576 17.53 15.54 -12.55
CA ARG A 576 17.89 15.29 -11.15
C ARG A 576 19.25 14.64 -11.07
N ILE A 577 20.16 15.29 -10.40
CA ILE A 577 21.48 14.80 -10.04
C ILE A 577 21.47 14.49 -8.57
N SER A 578 21.74 13.24 -8.22
CA SER A 578 21.69 12.75 -6.83
C SER A 578 23.04 12.22 -6.40
N VAL A 579 23.51 12.61 -5.23
CA VAL A 579 24.69 12.07 -4.56
C VAL A 579 24.29 11.63 -3.17
N GLY A 580 24.61 10.39 -2.79
CA GLY A 580 24.26 9.83 -1.49
C GLY A 580 25.36 8.98 -0.88
N LEU A 581 25.52 9.07 0.42
CA LEU A 581 26.42 8.23 1.21
C LEU A 581 25.59 7.36 2.15
N ARG A 582 25.71 6.05 2.00
CA ARG A 582 25.03 5.06 2.84
C ARG A 582 26.04 4.29 3.68
N GLY A 583 25.77 4.21 4.99
CA GLY A 583 26.51 3.35 5.93
C GLY A 583 25.61 2.25 6.49
N THR A 584 26.10 1.00 6.54
CA THR A 584 25.33 -0.16 7.02
C THR A 584 26.12 -0.92 8.07
N TYR A 585 25.70 -0.80 9.33
CA TYR A 585 26.26 -1.50 10.48
C TYR A 585 25.21 -2.38 11.16
N PRO A 586 25.57 -3.36 11.98
CA PRO A 586 24.59 -4.28 12.58
C PRO A 586 23.50 -3.60 13.42
N LYS A 587 23.83 -2.50 14.11
CA LYS A 587 22.88 -1.76 14.95
C LYS A 587 22.49 -0.39 14.41
N PHE A 588 23.22 0.14 13.42
CA PHE A 588 23.01 1.48 12.92
C PHE A 588 23.15 1.53 11.41
N ARG A 589 22.15 2.07 10.76
CA ARG A 589 22.17 2.36 9.31
C ARG A 589 21.89 3.84 9.11
N TYR A 590 22.56 4.44 8.17
CA TYR A 590 22.28 5.80 7.76
C TYR A 590 22.38 5.96 6.26
N ASN A 591 21.64 6.91 5.75
CA ASN A 591 21.68 7.38 4.38
C ASN A 591 21.62 8.91 4.39
N VAL A 592 22.65 9.57 3.88
CA VAL A 592 22.71 11.02 3.73
C VAL A 592 22.83 11.30 2.25
N GLY A 593 21.94 12.10 1.71
CA GLY A 593 21.92 12.38 0.29
C GLY A 593 21.57 13.84 0.01
N PHE A 594 21.89 14.24 -1.19
CA PHE A 594 21.55 15.54 -1.72
C PHE A 594 21.19 15.42 -3.19
N ASP A 595 20.00 15.90 -3.53
CA ASP A 595 19.52 15.97 -4.90
C ASP A 595 19.52 17.43 -5.35
N MET A 596 20.06 17.68 -6.52
CA MET A 596 19.90 18.92 -7.27
C MET A 596 18.99 18.64 -8.46
N ASN A 597 17.93 19.41 -8.62
CA ASN A 597 16.91 19.17 -9.62
C ASN A 597 16.56 20.45 -10.39
N PRO A 598 17.42 20.90 -11.35
CA PRO A 598 17.01 21.94 -12.28
C PRO A 598 15.84 21.45 -13.12
N SER A 599 14.81 22.28 -13.24
CA SER A 599 13.58 21.95 -13.96
C SER A 599 13.04 23.20 -14.66
N SER A 600 12.42 23.00 -15.81
CA SER A 600 11.70 24.04 -16.54
C SER A 600 10.28 23.61 -16.84
N SER A 601 9.35 24.55 -16.80
CA SER A 601 7.97 24.37 -17.24
C SER A 601 7.60 25.52 -18.16
N GLU A 602 6.95 25.20 -19.24
CA GLU A 602 6.46 26.12 -20.26
C GLU A 602 5.02 25.76 -20.59
N SER A 603 4.16 26.75 -20.79
CA SER A 603 2.78 26.58 -21.21
C SER A 603 2.45 27.56 -22.33
N GLU A 604 2.22 27.05 -23.51
CA GLU A 604 1.84 27.79 -24.69
C GLU A 604 0.32 27.72 -24.90
N ASN A 605 -0.33 28.87 -25.03
CA ASN A 605 -1.75 28.93 -25.38
C ASN A 605 -1.88 29.04 -26.91
N LEU A 606 -2.40 28.00 -27.54
CA LEU A 606 -2.56 27.92 -29.01
C LEU A 606 -3.72 28.75 -29.59
N MET A 607 -4.53 29.40 -28.73
CA MET A 607 -5.63 30.29 -29.14
C MET A 607 -5.29 31.75 -28.93
N ASP A 608 -4.51 32.08 -27.89
CA ASP A 608 -4.18 33.43 -27.50
C ASP A 608 -2.80 33.48 -26.84
N HIS A 609 -1.77 33.80 -27.58
CA HIS A 609 -0.40 33.84 -27.12
C HIS A 609 -0.14 34.88 -26.01
N ALA A 610 -1.06 35.84 -25.81
CA ALA A 610 -0.97 36.75 -24.65
C ALA A 610 -1.17 36.01 -23.30
N ARG A 611 -1.69 34.79 -23.33
CA ARG A 611 -1.86 33.91 -22.17
C ARG A 611 -0.74 32.87 -22.01
N ASP A 612 0.32 32.96 -22.77
CA ASP A 612 1.47 32.06 -22.66
C ASP A 612 2.15 32.25 -21.30
N VAL A 613 2.56 31.14 -20.71
CA VAL A 613 3.43 31.14 -19.53
C VAL A 613 4.84 30.76 -19.98
N PRO A 614 5.76 31.76 -20.06
CA PRO A 614 7.09 31.50 -20.60
C PRO A 614 7.88 30.53 -19.72
N GLY A 615 8.77 29.79 -20.36
CA GLY A 615 9.61 28.81 -19.71
C GLY A 615 10.49 29.42 -18.60
N LYS A 616 10.31 29.00 -17.35
CA LYS A 616 11.08 29.41 -16.20
C LYS A 616 11.92 28.26 -15.68
N MET A 617 13.25 28.44 -15.71
CA MET A 617 14.14 27.44 -15.10
C MET A 617 14.23 27.66 -13.60
N VAL A 618 13.99 26.62 -12.83
CA VAL A 618 14.04 26.62 -11.37
C VAL A 618 15.04 25.58 -10.89
N PHE A 619 15.93 25.97 -9.99
CA PHE A 619 16.88 25.08 -9.34
C PHE A 619 16.33 24.64 -7.99
N ASN A 620 16.02 23.36 -7.87
CA ASN A 620 15.46 22.75 -6.67
C ASN A 620 16.51 21.92 -5.95
N TYR A 621 16.49 21.95 -4.63
CA TYR A 621 17.42 21.23 -3.77
C TYR A 621 16.62 20.34 -2.82
N SER A 622 17.04 19.09 -2.66
CA SER A 622 16.35 18.12 -1.81
C SER A 622 17.36 17.36 -0.96
N PRO A 623 17.75 17.89 0.20
CA PRO A 623 18.56 17.13 1.15
C PRO A 623 17.74 15.99 1.76
N LEU A 624 18.39 14.85 1.93
CA LEU A 624 17.86 13.62 2.51
C LEU A 624 18.74 13.16 3.65
N PHE A 625 18.15 12.87 4.77
CA PHE A 625 18.79 12.19 5.89
C PHE A 625 17.87 11.10 6.43
N ASN A 626 18.37 9.88 6.49
CA ASN A 626 17.66 8.75 7.10
C ASN A 626 18.62 8.02 8.03
N ALA A 627 18.22 7.78 9.27
CA ALA A 627 18.98 7.05 10.25
C ALA A 627 18.10 6.02 10.95
N ALA A 628 18.52 4.77 10.98
CA ALA A 628 17.86 3.67 11.67
C ALA A 628 18.78 3.11 12.74
N TYR A 629 18.36 3.18 14.00
CA TYR A 629 19.06 2.61 15.13
C TYR A 629 18.30 1.43 15.71
N ARG A 630 18.95 0.27 15.72
CA ARG A 630 18.41 -0.95 16.30
C ARG A 630 18.85 -1.06 17.74
N ILE A 631 17.95 -0.71 18.67
CA ILE A 631 18.18 -0.79 20.12
C ILE A 631 18.36 -2.27 20.53
N SER A 632 17.49 -3.14 19.99
CA SER A 632 17.56 -4.60 20.15
C SER A 632 16.99 -5.28 18.89
N LYS A 633 16.98 -6.63 18.85
CA LYS A 633 16.31 -7.39 17.76
C LYS A 633 14.81 -7.05 17.63
N GLN A 634 14.22 -6.49 18.66
CA GLN A 634 12.77 -6.25 18.81
C GLN A 634 12.42 -4.78 18.92
N LYS A 635 13.41 -3.88 18.98
CA LYS A 635 13.19 -2.44 19.19
C LYS A 635 14.04 -1.64 18.22
N SER A 636 13.40 -0.74 17.47
CA SER A 636 14.09 0.13 16.53
C SER A 636 13.57 1.57 16.62
N LEU A 637 14.46 2.50 16.34
CA LEU A 637 14.19 3.93 16.21
C LEU A 637 14.64 4.37 14.83
N ASN A 638 13.75 5.00 14.06
CA ASN A 638 14.04 5.52 12.74
C ASN A 638 13.78 7.02 12.73
N LEU A 639 14.76 7.78 12.25
CA LEU A 639 14.67 9.22 12.02
C LEU A 639 14.85 9.49 10.53
N GLU A 640 13.93 10.22 9.94
CA GLU A 640 13.95 10.60 8.53
C GLU A 640 13.71 12.09 8.40
N TYR A 641 14.51 12.74 7.57
CA TYR A 641 14.31 14.10 7.11
C TYR A 641 14.42 14.15 5.60
N ARG A 642 13.49 14.85 4.96
CA ARG A 642 13.51 15.06 3.51
C ARG A 642 12.99 16.44 3.17
N GLY A 643 13.84 17.23 2.50
CA GLY A 643 13.46 18.44 1.80
C GLY A 643 12.96 18.09 0.40
N ARG A 644 11.86 18.71 -0.04
CA ARG A 644 11.29 18.48 -1.39
C ARG A 644 10.70 19.75 -1.95
N THR A 645 11.08 20.10 -3.17
CA THR A 645 10.43 21.16 -3.94
C THR A 645 9.27 20.58 -4.74
N ARG A 646 8.17 21.33 -4.79
CA ARG A 646 6.99 21.02 -5.60
C ARG A 646 6.69 22.22 -6.50
N GLN A 647 6.66 21.96 -7.80
CA GLN A 647 6.24 22.94 -8.80
C GLN A 647 4.73 23.18 -8.71
N PRO A 648 4.26 24.42 -9.00
CA PRO A 648 2.85 24.66 -9.27
C PRO A 648 2.37 23.78 -10.43
N SER A 649 1.12 23.33 -10.37
CA SER A 649 0.52 22.61 -11.50
C SER A 649 0.21 23.59 -12.64
N VAL A 650 0.11 23.07 -13.86
CA VAL A 650 -0.22 23.90 -15.01
C VAL A 650 -1.54 24.64 -14.82
N SER A 651 -2.57 23.97 -14.27
CA SER A 651 -3.87 24.58 -13.96
C SER A 651 -3.77 25.70 -12.92
N GLN A 652 -2.78 25.66 -12.03
CA GLN A 652 -2.52 26.75 -11.09
C GLN A 652 -1.81 27.94 -11.72
N LEU A 653 -1.08 27.74 -12.81
CA LEU A 653 -0.35 28.79 -13.51
C LEU A 653 -1.19 29.46 -14.59
N GLN A 654 -2.10 28.74 -15.23
CA GLN A 654 -2.91 29.25 -16.35
C GLN A 654 -3.91 30.31 -15.92
N PRO A 655 -3.84 31.56 -16.42
CA PRO A 655 -4.73 32.64 -16.02
C PRO A 655 -6.14 32.56 -16.66
N VAL A 656 -6.63 31.36 -16.87
CA VAL A 656 -7.95 31.09 -17.45
C VAL A 656 -8.97 30.79 -16.35
N GLN A 657 -10.16 31.38 -16.50
CA GLN A 657 -11.26 31.14 -15.56
C GLN A 657 -11.95 29.80 -15.87
N ASN A 658 -12.15 28.99 -14.85
CA ASN A 658 -13.04 27.84 -14.91
C ASN A 658 -14.38 28.25 -14.27
N ILE A 659 -15.44 28.27 -15.07
CA ILE A 659 -16.79 28.63 -14.67
C ILE A 659 -17.78 27.46 -14.82
N THR A 660 -17.32 26.24 -14.78
CA THR A 660 -18.23 25.08 -14.75
C THR A 660 -19.37 25.26 -13.73
N ASN A 661 -19.09 26.04 -12.68
CA ASN A 661 -20.10 26.61 -11.80
C ASN A 661 -19.94 28.13 -11.83
N PRO A 662 -20.88 28.90 -12.42
CA PRO A 662 -20.80 30.36 -12.51
C PRO A 662 -20.74 31.09 -11.17
N LEU A 663 -21.20 30.46 -10.09
CA LEU A 663 -21.14 31.00 -8.73
C LEU A 663 -19.80 30.71 -8.04
N ARG A 664 -18.98 29.83 -8.59
CA ARG A 664 -17.69 29.43 -8.02
C ARG A 664 -16.61 29.36 -9.10
N ILE A 665 -15.98 30.46 -9.34
CA ILE A 665 -14.97 30.66 -10.39
C ILE A 665 -13.60 30.28 -9.83
N SER A 666 -12.81 29.54 -10.57
CA SER A 666 -11.39 29.35 -10.29
C SER A 666 -10.52 29.95 -11.38
N LYS A 667 -9.43 30.63 -10.99
CA LYS A 667 -8.48 31.28 -11.89
C LYS A 667 -7.05 30.90 -11.48
N GLY A 668 -6.19 30.57 -12.42
CA GLY A 668 -4.78 30.35 -12.15
C GLY A 668 -3.98 31.64 -11.98
N ASN A 669 -2.76 31.51 -11.49
CA ASN A 669 -1.82 32.61 -11.24
C ASN A 669 -0.44 32.27 -11.83
N PRO A 670 -0.01 32.94 -12.91
CA PRO A 670 1.28 32.69 -13.55
C PRO A 670 2.49 33.08 -12.67
N ASP A 671 2.30 33.93 -11.66
CA ASP A 671 3.38 34.43 -10.79
C ASP A 671 3.75 33.47 -9.66
N LEU A 672 3.14 32.28 -9.62
CA LEU A 672 3.42 31.31 -8.57
C LEU A 672 4.87 30.82 -8.60
N ASN A 673 5.45 30.80 -7.42
CA ASN A 673 6.75 30.19 -7.18
C ASN A 673 6.60 28.75 -6.66
N PRO A 674 7.60 27.89 -6.91
CA PRO A 674 7.61 26.55 -6.33
C PRO A 674 7.59 26.58 -4.80
N SER A 675 6.86 25.65 -4.22
CA SER A 675 6.84 25.42 -2.78
C SER A 675 7.96 24.47 -2.35
N TYR A 676 8.53 24.67 -1.16
CA TYR A 676 9.54 23.80 -0.58
C TYR A 676 9.07 23.23 0.75
N SER A 677 8.86 21.91 0.77
CA SER A 677 8.40 21.19 1.96
C SER A 677 9.55 20.51 2.69
N ASN A 678 9.64 20.74 3.98
CA ASN A 678 10.54 20.07 4.91
C ASN A 678 9.74 19.05 5.71
N ASN A 679 10.09 17.77 5.60
CA ASN A 679 9.39 16.68 6.26
C ASN A 679 10.32 15.99 7.23
N PHE A 680 9.86 15.84 8.48
CA PHE A 680 10.55 15.13 9.55
C PHE A 680 9.68 13.96 10.00
N ARG A 681 10.27 12.81 10.18
CA ARG A 681 9.60 11.63 10.71
C ARG A 681 10.47 10.93 11.74
N LEU A 682 9.92 10.75 12.93
CA LEU A 682 10.51 9.92 13.97
C LEU A 682 9.57 8.74 14.23
N ARG A 683 10.09 7.52 14.17
CA ARG A 683 9.32 6.30 14.42
C ARG A 683 10.04 5.42 15.43
N TYR A 684 9.31 4.97 16.41
CA TYR A 684 9.73 3.95 17.37
C TYR A 684 8.85 2.71 17.22
N ASN A 685 9.47 1.55 17.04
CA ASN A 685 8.79 0.25 17.01
C ASN A 685 9.35 -0.65 18.07
N SER A 686 8.47 -1.32 18.81
CA SER A 686 8.83 -2.35 19.79
C SER A 686 7.83 -3.49 19.70
N PHE A 687 8.31 -4.70 19.51
CA PHE A 687 7.48 -5.89 19.53
C PHE A 687 8.15 -7.00 20.33
N GLU A 688 7.47 -7.50 21.39
CA GLU A 688 7.93 -8.59 22.25
C GLU A 688 7.14 -9.87 21.89
N PRO A 689 7.73 -10.79 21.07
CA PRO A 689 6.99 -11.95 20.55
C PRO A 689 6.48 -12.90 21.63
N GLU A 690 7.29 -13.11 22.68
CA GLU A 690 6.93 -14.02 23.78
C GLU A 690 5.70 -13.55 24.55
N LYS A 691 5.58 -12.23 24.74
CA LYS A 691 4.45 -11.59 25.39
C LYS A 691 3.37 -11.16 24.42
N GLN A 692 3.59 -11.31 23.12
CA GLN A 692 2.71 -10.83 22.04
C GLN A 692 2.34 -9.34 22.18
N ARG A 693 3.25 -8.53 22.75
CA ARG A 693 3.04 -7.12 23.06
C ARG A 693 3.71 -6.25 22.01
N GLY A 694 2.94 -5.33 21.43
CA GLY A 694 3.44 -4.37 20.43
C GLY A 694 3.21 -2.92 20.88
N LEU A 695 4.23 -2.09 20.71
CA LEU A 695 4.15 -0.64 20.84
C LEU A 695 4.76 -0.01 19.59
N MET A 696 3.99 0.84 18.95
CA MET A 696 4.46 1.70 17.88
C MET A 696 4.10 3.13 18.19
N ALA A 697 5.07 4.02 18.02
CA ALA A 697 4.85 5.45 18.11
C ALA A 697 5.54 6.14 16.94
N PHE A 698 4.89 7.14 16.37
CA PHE A 698 5.55 8.02 15.41
C PHE A 698 5.11 9.47 15.59
N VAL A 699 5.99 10.36 15.19
CA VAL A 699 5.73 11.79 15.05
C VAL A 699 6.20 12.22 13.68
N ASN A 700 5.32 12.83 12.92
CA ASN A 700 5.63 13.47 11.64
C ASN A 700 5.42 14.97 11.80
N GLY A 701 6.37 15.76 11.28
CA GLY A 701 6.24 17.20 11.17
C GLY A 701 6.52 17.63 9.75
N SER A 702 5.74 18.54 9.22
CA SER A 702 6.08 19.20 7.97
C SER A 702 5.90 20.70 8.08
N PHE A 703 6.83 21.46 7.46
CA PHE A 703 6.62 22.86 7.22
C PHE A 703 6.98 23.21 5.78
N THR A 704 6.19 24.11 5.18
CA THR A 704 6.32 24.43 3.77
C THR A 704 6.64 25.91 3.61
N LEU A 705 7.73 26.19 2.89
CA LEU A 705 8.09 27.52 2.43
C LEU A 705 7.42 27.76 1.06
N ASN A 706 6.97 28.99 0.80
CA ASN A 706 6.23 29.36 -0.40
C ASN A 706 5.06 28.41 -0.68
N SER A 707 4.32 28.03 0.39
CA SER A 707 3.15 27.17 0.23
C SER A 707 2.14 27.81 -0.70
N ILE A 708 1.62 27.04 -1.64
CA ILE A 708 0.56 27.51 -2.52
C ILE A 708 -0.76 27.30 -1.79
N VAL A 709 -1.48 28.38 -1.55
CA VAL A 709 -2.76 28.41 -0.84
C VAL A 709 -3.78 29.19 -1.67
N ASN A 710 -5.05 29.00 -1.38
CA ASN A 710 -6.11 29.69 -2.09
C ASN A 710 -6.37 31.09 -1.47
N GLN A 711 -6.45 32.09 -2.35
CA GLN A 711 -7.06 33.37 -2.09
C GLN A 711 -8.48 33.33 -2.65
N THR A 712 -9.46 33.57 -1.81
CA THR A 712 -10.88 33.60 -2.19
C THR A 712 -11.36 35.05 -2.15
N THR A 713 -11.88 35.51 -3.28
CA THR A 713 -12.57 36.81 -3.40
C THR A 713 -14.05 36.53 -3.47
N TYR A 714 -14.79 37.21 -2.62
CA TYR A 714 -16.24 37.10 -2.51
C TYR A 714 -16.90 38.38 -2.97
N ASP A 715 -17.80 38.31 -3.94
CA ASP A 715 -18.60 39.44 -4.37
C ASP A 715 -19.89 39.50 -3.54
N ASN A 716 -20.03 40.51 -2.73
CA ASN A 716 -21.18 40.69 -1.82
C ASN A 716 -22.50 40.86 -2.56
N ASN A 717 -22.48 41.40 -3.79
CA ASN A 717 -23.71 41.69 -4.56
C ASN A 717 -24.28 40.46 -5.28
N THR A 718 -23.38 39.59 -5.72
CA THR A 718 -23.77 38.40 -6.52
C THR A 718 -23.56 37.09 -5.75
N GLY A 719 -22.82 37.10 -4.66
CA GLY A 719 -22.43 35.91 -3.94
C GLY A 719 -21.40 35.04 -4.68
N VAL A 720 -20.88 35.51 -5.82
CA VAL A 720 -19.90 34.78 -6.62
C VAL A 720 -18.56 34.70 -5.88
N GLN A 721 -18.00 33.51 -5.82
CA GLN A 721 -16.70 33.25 -5.23
C GLN A 721 -15.66 33.05 -6.33
N THR A 722 -14.61 33.86 -6.34
CA THR A 722 -13.44 33.67 -7.22
C THR A 722 -12.26 33.19 -6.38
N THR A 723 -11.67 32.06 -6.74
CA THR A 723 -10.52 31.47 -6.08
C THR A 723 -9.28 31.50 -6.97
N MET A 724 -8.17 32.02 -6.43
CA MET A 724 -6.88 32.10 -7.11
C MET A 724 -5.77 31.58 -6.18
N PRO A 725 -4.84 30.72 -6.67
CA PRO A 725 -3.71 30.27 -5.88
C PRO A 725 -2.65 31.37 -5.69
N VAL A 726 -2.09 31.48 -4.49
CA VAL A 726 -1.03 32.44 -4.13
C VAL A 726 0.03 31.79 -3.24
N ASN A 727 1.25 32.29 -3.23
CA ASN A 727 2.29 31.77 -2.35
C ASN A 727 2.25 32.43 -0.96
N VAL A 728 2.46 31.64 0.08
CA VAL A 728 2.56 32.12 1.45
C VAL A 728 3.56 31.29 2.27
N ASN A 729 4.18 31.93 3.25
CA ASN A 729 5.02 31.27 4.25
C ASN A 729 4.26 31.10 5.58
N GLY A 730 4.58 30.03 6.31
CA GLY A 730 4.04 29.77 7.64
C GLY A 730 3.03 28.64 7.73
N VAL A 731 2.84 27.87 6.67
CA VAL A 731 2.01 26.64 6.68
C VAL A 731 2.84 25.49 7.25
N TRP A 732 2.33 24.85 8.33
CA TRP A 732 2.98 23.71 8.94
C TRP A 732 1.99 22.81 9.66
N ASN A 733 2.37 21.55 9.84
CA ASN A 733 1.59 20.59 10.60
C ASN A 733 2.49 19.64 11.39
N VAL A 734 1.95 19.12 12.48
CA VAL A 734 2.54 18.04 13.27
C VAL A 734 1.46 17.00 13.53
N ASN A 735 1.81 15.74 13.33
CA ASN A 735 0.93 14.60 13.57
C ASN A 735 1.69 13.53 14.35
N GLY A 736 1.10 13.05 15.44
CA GLY A 736 1.63 11.97 16.26
C GLY A 736 0.63 10.82 16.38
N MET A 737 1.12 9.59 16.39
CA MET A 737 0.30 8.41 16.65
C MET A 737 1.02 7.48 17.61
N VAL A 738 0.27 6.91 18.55
CA VAL A 738 0.69 5.84 19.42
C VAL A 738 -0.29 4.68 19.27
N MET A 739 0.25 3.51 19.01
CA MET A 739 -0.53 2.27 18.94
C MET A 739 0.05 1.28 19.95
N TYR A 740 -0.80 0.71 20.77
CA TYR A 740 -0.40 -0.29 21.75
C TYR A 740 -1.34 -1.49 21.70
N ASN A 741 -0.75 -2.67 21.64
CA ASN A 741 -1.47 -3.93 21.59
C ASN A 741 -0.90 -4.88 22.65
N MET A 742 -1.75 -5.43 23.51
CA MET A 742 -1.35 -6.28 24.62
C MET A 742 -2.39 -7.37 24.90
N PRO A 743 -2.02 -8.65 24.90
CA PRO A 743 -2.85 -9.68 25.50
C PRO A 743 -2.73 -9.63 27.04
N PHE A 744 -3.80 -9.94 27.74
CA PHE A 744 -3.77 -10.19 29.19
C PHE A 744 -3.04 -11.51 29.49
N LYS A 745 -2.81 -11.81 30.79
CA LYS A 745 -2.20 -13.09 31.22
C LYS A 745 -2.96 -14.29 30.65
N ASN A 746 -4.29 -14.22 30.62
CA ASN A 746 -5.12 -15.12 29.85
C ASN A 746 -5.11 -14.63 28.38
N LYS A 747 -4.34 -15.26 27.51
CA LYS A 747 -4.18 -14.89 26.08
C LYS A 747 -5.50 -14.84 25.29
N LYS A 748 -6.64 -15.21 25.89
CA LYS A 748 -7.98 -15.08 25.33
C LYS A 748 -8.45 -13.64 25.27
N PHE A 749 -7.99 -12.79 26.18
CA PHE A 749 -8.30 -11.36 26.19
C PHE A 749 -7.16 -10.56 25.55
N ARG A 750 -7.52 -9.63 24.68
CA ARG A 750 -6.58 -8.70 24.03
C ARG A 750 -7.11 -7.28 24.15
N PHE A 751 -6.26 -6.38 24.57
CA PHE A 751 -6.49 -4.94 24.57
C PHE A 751 -5.69 -4.31 23.46
N ASN A 752 -6.29 -3.41 22.70
CA ASN A 752 -5.65 -2.56 21.72
C ASN A 752 -6.11 -1.13 21.86
N THR A 753 -5.20 -0.19 21.70
CA THR A 753 -5.48 1.23 21.67
C THR A 753 -4.70 1.91 20.56
N MET A 754 -5.32 2.91 19.94
CA MET A 754 -4.71 3.77 18.94
C MET A 754 -5.11 5.21 19.22
N THR A 755 -4.14 6.00 19.62
CA THR A 755 -4.26 7.44 19.83
C THR A 755 -3.61 8.17 18.65
N ASN A 756 -4.31 9.07 18.01
CA ASN A 756 -3.78 9.98 17.02
C ASN A 756 -4.04 11.41 17.44
N ALA A 757 -3.02 12.27 17.38
CA ALA A 757 -3.15 13.70 17.65
C ALA A 757 -2.49 14.49 16.53
N SER A 758 -3.16 15.50 16.00
CA SER A 758 -2.61 16.38 14.98
C SER A 758 -2.88 17.84 15.27
N TYR A 759 -1.92 18.66 14.90
CA TYR A 759 -2.05 20.10 14.88
C TYR A 759 -1.73 20.62 13.49
N ASN A 760 -2.65 21.39 12.92
CA ASN A 760 -2.51 22.00 11.61
C ASN A 760 -2.55 23.52 11.74
N HIS A 761 -1.57 24.19 11.17
CA HIS A 761 -1.50 25.63 11.03
C HIS A 761 -1.58 25.97 9.54
N ASN A 762 -2.78 26.28 9.08
CA ASN A 762 -3.07 26.61 7.69
C ASN A 762 -3.25 28.12 7.52
N ILE A 763 -2.97 28.60 6.32
CA ILE A 763 -3.13 30.00 5.95
C ILE A 763 -3.95 30.04 4.67
N GLY A 764 -4.92 30.93 4.62
CA GLY A 764 -5.68 31.27 3.44
C GLY A 764 -5.79 32.79 3.34
N PHE A 765 -6.37 33.26 2.25
CA PHE A 765 -6.67 34.68 2.07
C PHE A 765 -8.14 34.82 1.67
N VAL A 766 -8.79 35.80 2.28
CA VAL A 766 -10.19 36.15 2.00
C VAL A 766 -10.24 37.63 1.66
N ASN A 767 -10.96 37.96 0.58
CA ASN A 767 -11.24 39.31 0.15
C ASN A 767 -12.76 39.46 0.01
N THR A 768 -13.28 40.55 0.49
CA THR A 768 -14.72 40.86 0.47
C THR A 768 -14.94 42.25 -0.13
N GLY A 769 -15.72 42.36 -1.21
CA GLY A 769 -16.16 43.63 -1.73
C GLY A 769 -15.05 44.56 -2.27
N GLY A 770 -14.00 44.00 -2.92
CA GLY A 770 -12.93 44.79 -3.54
C GLY A 770 -11.89 45.38 -2.57
N LYS A 771 -11.95 45.05 -1.27
CA LYS A 771 -10.92 45.40 -0.26
C LYS A 771 -9.64 44.58 -0.43
N GLU A 772 -8.55 44.98 0.23
CA GLU A 772 -7.33 44.18 0.26
C GLU A 772 -7.56 42.79 0.87
N SER A 773 -6.87 41.78 0.33
CA SER A 773 -6.96 40.41 0.80
C SER A 773 -6.45 40.22 2.21
N GLU A 774 -7.30 39.78 3.12
CA GLU A 774 -6.95 39.53 4.51
C GLU A 774 -6.42 38.12 4.70
N ARG A 775 -5.35 38.02 5.47
CA ARG A 775 -4.74 36.73 5.81
C ARG A 775 -5.55 36.04 6.90
N ASN A 776 -6.14 34.90 6.59
CA ASN A 776 -6.81 34.03 7.55
C ASN A 776 -5.89 32.91 8.00
N ILE A 777 -5.65 32.82 9.31
CA ILE A 777 -4.87 31.75 9.92
C ILE A 777 -5.83 30.79 10.62
N SER A 778 -5.91 29.58 10.09
CA SER A 778 -6.68 28.50 10.70
C SER A 778 -5.77 27.57 11.51
N ARG A 779 -6.15 27.35 12.77
CA ARG A 779 -5.46 26.46 13.71
C ARG A 779 -6.39 25.34 14.10
N THR A 780 -6.06 24.11 13.69
CA THR A 780 -6.91 22.94 13.96
C THR A 780 -6.15 21.95 14.82
N VAL A 781 -6.70 21.60 15.95
CA VAL A 781 -6.28 20.47 16.80
C VAL A 781 -7.25 19.33 16.56
N ASN A 782 -6.75 18.14 16.21
CA ASN A 782 -7.56 16.94 16.15
C ASN A 782 -6.96 15.88 17.09
N VAL A 783 -7.80 15.26 17.88
CA VAL A 783 -7.44 14.10 18.72
C VAL A 783 -8.41 12.97 18.39
N TYR A 784 -7.88 11.82 18.09
CA TYR A 784 -8.66 10.61 17.83
C TYR A 784 -8.15 9.48 18.72
N GLU A 785 -9.05 8.83 19.40
CA GLU A 785 -8.78 7.66 20.23
C GLU A 785 -9.66 6.50 19.78
N ASN A 786 -9.06 5.31 19.68
CA ASN A 786 -9.78 4.07 19.45
C ASN A 786 -9.31 3.00 20.44
N LEU A 787 -10.25 2.48 21.21
CA LEU A 787 -10.04 1.45 22.21
C LEU A 787 -10.72 0.15 21.76
N GLY A 788 -10.06 -0.98 21.94
CA GLY A 788 -10.63 -2.28 21.64
C GLY A 788 -10.30 -3.30 22.72
N LEU A 789 -11.32 -4.05 23.13
CA LEU A 789 -11.19 -5.22 23.99
C LEU A 789 -11.77 -6.42 23.26
N ASN A 790 -11.00 -7.46 23.05
CA ASN A 790 -11.43 -8.64 22.35
C ASN A 790 -11.26 -9.88 23.24
N TYR A 791 -12.29 -10.70 23.31
CA TYR A 791 -12.24 -12.03 23.91
C TYR A 791 -12.49 -13.08 22.84
N ASN A 792 -11.63 -14.08 22.75
CA ASN A 792 -11.74 -15.15 21.77
C ASN A 792 -11.72 -16.50 22.47
N SER A 793 -12.72 -17.33 22.21
CA SER A 793 -12.81 -18.71 22.71
C SER A 793 -13.27 -19.67 21.60
N ASP A 794 -13.33 -20.95 21.92
CA ASP A 794 -13.81 -21.96 20.97
C ASP A 794 -15.35 -21.92 20.82
N LEU A 795 -16.09 -21.34 21.79
CA LEU A 795 -17.54 -21.28 21.82
C LEU A 795 -18.09 -19.91 21.39
N PHE A 796 -17.38 -18.85 21.68
CA PHE A 796 -17.82 -17.50 21.30
C PHE A 796 -16.67 -16.50 21.25
N ASP A 797 -16.80 -15.51 20.40
CA ASP A 797 -15.96 -14.35 20.29
C ASP A 797 -16.77 -13.11 20.68
N VAL A 798 -16.17 -12.22 21.48
CA VAL A 798 -16.75 -10.93 21.83
C VAL A 798 -15.73 -9.83 21.59
N GLY A 799 -16.14 -8.81 20.86
CA GLY A 799 -15.38 -7.59 20.65
C GLY A 799 -16.13 -6.38 21.19
N ILE A 800 -15.47 -5.56 21.97
CA ILE A 800 -15.98 -4.26 22.41
C ILE A 800 -15.04 -3.21 21.89
N THR A 801 -15.57 -2.18 21.22
CA THR A 801 -14.81 -1.08 20.68
C THR A 801 -15.41 0.24 21.15
N GLY A 802 -14.55 1.22 21.43
CA GLY A 802 -14.92 2.60 21.69
C GLY A 802 -14.06 3.53 20.86
N ASN A 803 -14.66 4.55 20.29
CA ASN A 803 -13.94 5.58 19.55
C ASN A 803 -14.40 6.97 19.99
N TYR A 804 -13.44 7.88 20.03
CA TYR A 804 -13.67 9.29 20.32
C TYR A 804 -12.82 10.13 19.40
N SER A 805 -13.42 11.14 18.79
CA SER A 805 -12.75 12.11 17.94
C SER A 805 -13.14 13.52 18.37
N TYR A 806 -12.17 14.34 18.63
CA TYR A 806 -12.33 15.74 18.98
C TYR A 806 -11.59 16.62 18.00
N ALA A 807 -12.25 17.60 17.43
CA ALA A 807 -11.62 18.60 16.57
C ALA A 807 -11.98 20.01 17.09
N LEU A 808 -10.96 20.85 17.22
CA LEU A 808 -11.07 22.24 17.58
C LEU A 808 -10.41 23.10 16.50
N THR A 809 -11.19 23.94 15.84
CA THR A 809 -10.70 24.85 14.79
C THR A 809 -10.95 26.29 15.20
N GLY A 810 -9.93 27.14 15.14
CA GLY A 810 -10.04 28.57 15.33
C GLY A 810 -9.47 29.32 14.14
N ASN A 811 -10.11 30.40 13.73
CA ASN A 811 -9.74 31.25 12.60
C ASN A 811 -9.37 32.65 13.08
N SER A 812 -8.39 33.30 12.40
CA SER A 812 -7.97 34.66 12.82
C SER A 812 -8.95 35.76 12.40
N ILE A 813 -9.71 35.54 11.32
CA ILE A 813 -10.71 36.51 10.83
C ILE A 813 -11.92 36.57 11.76
N GLN A 814 -12.33 35.40 12.28
CA GLN A 814 -13.42 35.26 13.24
C GLN A 814 -12.90 34.69 14.56
N SER A 815 -12.03 35.41 15.23
CA SER A 815 -11.29 34.95 16.41
C SER A 815 -12.18 34.64 17.63
N ARG A 816 -13.41 35.17 17.69
CA ARG A 816 -14.36 34.94 18.79
C ARG A 816 -15.05 33.59 18.69
N GLU A 817 -15.08 32.95 17.51
CA GLU A 817 -15.76 31.69 17.29
C GLU A 817 -14.76 30.55 17.11
N ARG A 818 -14.70 29.70 18.10
CA ARG A 818 -13.99 28.43 18.01
C ARG A 818 -14.97 27.34 17.68
N GLN A 819 -14.74 26.68 16.55
CA GLN A 819 -15.55 25.57 16.12
C GLN A 819 -15.05 24.29 16.80
N GLN A 820 -15.94 23.65 17.53
CA GLN A 820 -15.67 22.44 18.27
C GLN A 820 -16.56 21.34 17.74
N THR A 821 -15.99 20.22 17.32
CA THR A 821 -16.74 19.04 16.92
C THR A 821 -16.28 17.83 17.70
N MET A 822 -17.24 17.02 18.07
CA MET A 822 -17.02 15.75 18.76
C MET A 822 -17.73 14.64 18.02
N ASN A 823 -17.04 13.54 17.77
CA ASN A 823 -17.64 12.31 17.32
C ASN A 823 -17.25 11.22 18.32
N PHE A 824 -18.22 10.49 18.79
CA PHE A 824 -18.01 9.42 19.76
C PHE A 824 -18.87 8.23 19.43
N GLY A 825 -18.39 7.05 19.77
CA GLY A 825 -19.11 5.83 19.46
C GLY A 825 -18.61 4.65 20.25
N GLY A 826 -19.43 3.64 20.27
CA GLY A 826 -19.11 2.36 20.87
C GLY A 826 -19.75 1.23 20.08
N GLY A 827 -19.14 0.07 20.10
CA GLY A 827 -19.68 -1.10 19.43
C GLY A 827 -19.40 -2.37 20.20
N MET A 828 -20.32 -3.31 20.09
CA MET A 828 -20.18 -4.67 20.61
C MET A 828 -20.46 -5.65 19.48
N ASP A 829 -19.51 -6.51 19.22
CA ASP A 829 -19.62 -7.61 18.25
C ASP A 829 -19.64 -8.93 19.02
N VAL A 830 -20.60 -9.80 18.72
CA VAL A 830 -20.71 -11.13 19.33
C VAL A 830 -20.86 -12.16 18.24
N ALA A 831 -20.09 -13.24 18.32
CA ALA A 831 -20.28 -14.44 17.49
C ALA A 831 -20.31 -15.66 18.40
N VAL A 832 -21.38 -16.46 18.30
CA VAL A 832 -21.58 -17.71 19.06
C VAL A 832 -21.51 -18.90 18.10
N TYR A 833 -20.68 -19.88 18.44
CA TYR A 833 -20.45 -21.08 17.67
C TYR A 833 -21.20 -22.26 18.29
N ILE A 834 -22.34 -22.59 17.70
CA ILE A 834 -23.25 -23.63 18.21
C ILE A 834 -22.86 -25.01 17.60
N PRO A 835 -22.92 -26.08 18.40
CA PRO A 835 -22.80 -27.44 17.85
C PRO A 835 -23.73 -27.67 16.65
N GLY A 836 -23.30 -28.44 15.67
CA GLY A 836 -24.05 -28.60 14.40
C GLY A 836 -23.59 -27.61 13.30
N ASN A 837 -22.47 -26.89 13.53
CA ASN A 837 -21.85 -25.93 12.59
C ASN A 837 -22.76 -24.72 12.29
N VAL A 838 -23.52 -24.31 13.25
CA VAL A 838 -24.32 -23.08 13.23
C VAL A 838 -23.54 -21.97 13.90
N THR A 839 -23.51 -20.80 13.28
CA THR A 839 -22.93 -19.59 13.87
C THR A 839 -23.99 -18.51 13.91
N VAL A 840 -24.21 -17.93 15.07
CA VAL A 840 -25.04 -16.75 15.27
C VAL A 840 -24.14 -15.57 15.54
N GLY A 841 -24.27 -14.51 14.76
CA GLY A 841 -23.51 -13.30 14.88
C GLY A 841 -24.42 -12.08 15.01
N THR A 842 -24.01 -11.13 15.82
CA THR A 842 -24.69 -9.84 15.94
C THR A 842 -23.68 -8.74 16.23
N ASP A 843 -23.92 -7.55 15.70
CA ASP A 843 -23.22 -6.36 16.09
C ASP A 843 -24.18 -5.21 16.35
N LEU A 844 -23.91 -4.51 17.44
CA LEU A 844 -24.62 -3.32 17.85
C LEU A 844 -23.62 -2.19 17.95
N ARG A 845 -23.91 -1.08 17.30
CA ARG A 845 -23.04 0.11 17.30
C ARG A 845 -23.86 1.35 17.60
N TYR A 846 -23.30 2.20 18.42
CA TYR A 846 -23.76 3.54 18.66
C TYR A 846 -22.77 4.52 18.07
N SER A 847 -23.24 5.54 17.38
CA SER A 847 -22.46 6.69 16.96
C SER A 847 -23.21 7.98 17.21
N GLY A 848 -22.52 8.90 17.89
CA GLY A 848 -23.00 10.24 18.16
C GLY A 848 -22.04 11.29 17.64
N SER A 849 -22.56 12.40 17.18
CA SER A 849 -21.78 13.58 16.82
C SER A 849 -22.40 14.83 17.44
N SER A 850 -21.56 15.83 17.67
CA SER A 850 -21.98 17.11 18.22
C SER A 850 -21.10 18.24 17.68
N GLY A 851 -21.67 19.44 17.55
CA GLY A 851 -21.00 20.61 17.02
C GLY A 851 -21.06 20.73 15.51
N TYR A 852 -22.01 20.06 14.88
CA TYR A 852 -22.35 20.21 13.46
C TYR A 852 -23.38 21.34 13.28
N SER A 853 -23.68 21.70 12.04
CA SER A 853 -24.75 22.64 11.71
C SER A 853 -26.10 22.08 12.17
N ALA A 854 -27.09 22.94 12.32
CA ALA A 854 -28.41 22.53 12.75
C ALA A 854 -29.00 21.43 11.85
N GLY A 855 -29.42 20.33 12.46
CA GLY A 855 -29.93 19.16 11.73
C GLY A 855 -28.86 18.14 11.27
N TYR A 856 -27.58 18.42 11.43
CA TYR A 856 -26.49 17.51 11.05
C TYR A 856 -25.82 16.79 12.24
N ASP A 857 -26.18 17.09 13.46
CA ASP A 857 -25.76 16.30 14.63
C ASP A 857 -26.39 14.91 14.55
N GLN A 858 -25.60 13.88 14.80
CA GLN A 858 -26.04 12.49 14.71
C GLN A 858 -26.15 11.85 16.10
N ASN A 859 -27.15 10.98 16.24
CA ASN A 859 -27.33 10.11 17.38
C ASN A 859 -28.04 8.85 16.90
N GLN A 860 -27.26 7.85 16.50
CA GLN A 860 -27.80 6.69 15.80
C GLN A 860 -27.30 5.37 16.38
N TRP A 861 -28.20 4.39 16.37
CA TRP A 861 -27.90 3.00 16.67
C TRP A 861 -27.99 2.18 15.39
N MET A 862 -26.98 1.41 15.10
CA MET A 862 -26.97 0.43 14.04
C MET A 862 -26.89 -0.97 14.63
N TRP A 863 -27.91 -1.79 14.36
CA TRP A 863 -27.96 -3.16 14.82
C TRP A 863 -28.10 -4.11 13.63
N ASN A 864 -27.19 -5.06 13.52
CA ASN A 864 -27.17 -6.09 12.48
C ASN A 864 -27.16 -7.46 13.13
N ALA A 865 -27.73 -8.46 12.45
CA ALA A 865 -27.72 -9.84 12.90
C ALA A 865 -27.56 -10.82 11.74
N GLN A 866 -27.00 -11.97 12.03
CA GLN A 866 -26.86 -13.05 11.04
C GLN A 866 -26.94 -14.44 11.70
N VAL A 867 -27.42 -15.40 10.93
CA VAL A 867 -27.34 -16.81 11.24
C VAL A 867 -26.76 -17.53 10.05
N SER A 868 -25.77 -18.37 10.26
CA SER A 868 -25.17 -19.16 9.21
C SER A 868 -25.08 -20.63 9.61
N TRP A 869 -25.35 -21.52 8.65
CA TRP A 869 -25.28 -22.96 8.84
C TRP A 869 -24.36 -23.56 7.78
N GLN A 870 -23.33 -24.27 8.25
CA GLN A 870 -22.35 -24.94 7.39
C GLN A 870 -22.68 -26.42 7.34
N PHE A 871 -22.83 -26.96 6.13
CA PHE A 871 -23.22 -28.33 5.89
C PHE A 871 -22.41 -28.96 4.73
N LEU A 872 -22.70 -30.20 4.36
CA LEU A 872 -21.90 -31.05 3.50
C LEU A 872 -20.56 -31.52 4.11
N LYS A 873 -20.01 -32.57 3.53
CA LYS A 873 -18.73 -33.16 3.95
C LYS A 873 -17.61 -32.11 3.83
N GLY A 874 -16.91 -31.82 4.95
CA GLY A 874 -15.87 -30.80 4.97
C GLY A 874 -16.40 -29.35 5.08
N LYS A 875 -17.68 -29.16 5.44
CA LYS A 875 -18.32 -27.84 5.63
C LYS A 875 -18.25 -26.96 4.37
N GLN A 876 -18.43 -27.59 3.21
CA GLN A 876 -18.25 -26.94 1.91
C GLN A 876 -19.38 -26.00 1.52
N ALA A 877 -20.59 -26.27 1.99
CA ALA A 877 -21.76 -25.42 1.75
C ALA A 877 -22.10 -24.61 2.98
N THR A 878 -22.52 -23.37 2.77
CA THR A 878 -23.01 -22.47 3.80
C THR A 878 -24.31 -21.82 3.35
N LEU A 879 -25.35 -21.90 4.15
CA LEU A 879 -26.56 -21.10 4.03
C LEU A 879 -26.50 -20.04 5.11
N MET A 880 -26.76 -18.78 4.75
CA MET A 880 -26.68 -17.67 5.68
C MET A 880 -27.80 -16.68 5.45
N PHE A 881 -28.45 -16.30 6.52
CA PHE A 881 -29.43 -15.23 6.57
C PHE A 881 -28.85 -14.03 7.32
N LYS A 882 -28.95 -12.85 6.74
CA LYS A 882 -28.49 -11.58 7.31
C LYS A 882 -29.59 -10.55 7.32
N ILE A 883 -29.62 -9.75 8.38
CA ILE A 883 -30.43 -8.54 8.51
C ILE A 883 -29.49 -7.36 8.76
N TYR A 884 -29.62 -6.34 7.95
CA TYR A 884 -28.86 -5.11 8.06
C TYR A 884 -29.73 -4.00 8.62
N ASP A 885 -29.17 -3.18 9.51
CA ASP A 885 -29.79 -2.00 10.11
C ASP A 885 -31.22 -2.28 10.57
N ILE A 886 -31.36 -3.21 11.55
CA ILE A 886 -32.64 -3.61 12.13
C ILE A 886 -33.44 -2.42 12.68
N LEU A 887 -32.70 -1.40 13.18
CA LEU A 887 -33.30 -0.21 13.80
C LEU A 887 -33.63 0.90 12.78
N ARG A 888 -33.21 0.78 11.52
CA ARG A 888 -33.44 1.74 10.44
C ARG A 888 -32.95 3.16 10.75
N GLN A 889 -31.80 3.28 11.40
CA GLN A 889 -31.26 4.57 11.86
C GLN A 889 -30.00 5.00 11.11
N VAL A 890 -29.54 4.24 10.11
CA VAL A 890 -28.29 4.57 9.39
C VAL A 890 -28.46 5.85 8.58
N SER A 891 -27.63 6.84 8.84
CA SER A 891 -27.43 8.05 8.05
C SER A 891 -25.96 8.22 7.69
N ASN A 892 -25.66 8.97 6.64
CA ASN A 892 -24.30 9.21 6.17
C ASN A 892 -24.02 10.71 6.09
N ILE A 893 -23.52 11.27 7.19
CA ILE A 893 -23.18 12.70 7.32
C ILE A 893 -21.68 12.85 7.51
N SER A 894 -21.09 13.83 6.85
CA SER A 894 -19.67 14.17 6.97
C SER A 894 -19.48 15.67 7.15
N LYS A 895 -18.45 16.05 7.91
CA LYS A 895 -18.04 17.44 8.13
C LYS A 895 -16.62 17.68 7.60
N THR A 896 -16.45 18.80 6.92
CA THR A 896 -15.16 19.32 6.50
C THR A 896 -14.96 20.71 7.08
N ALA A 897 -13.83 20.96 7.71
CA ALA A 897 -13.44 22.28 8.19
C ALA A 897 -12.10 22.69 7.58
N THR A 898 -12.06 23.87 6.98
CA THR A 898 -10.86 24.46 6.38
C THR A 898 -10.55 25.81 7.02
N GLY A 899 -9.53 26.52 6.52
CA GLY A 899 -9.24 27.91 6.94
C GLY A 899 -10.37 28.87 6.63
N ASN A 900 -11.13 28.65 5.59
CA ASN A 900 -12.05 29.63 5.03
C ASN A 900 -13.53 29.24 5.15
N TYR A 901 -13.84 27.96 5.37
CA TYR A 901 -15.20 27.47 5.45
C TYR A 901 -15.34 26.22 6.30
N ILE A 902 -16.58 25.95 6.72
CA ILE A 902 -17.04 24.67 7.27
C ILE A 902 -18.18 24.17 6.40
N GLN A 903 -18.18 22.90 6.11
CA GLN A 903 -19.19 22.25 5.29
C GLN A 903 -19.68 20.98 5.95
N ASP A 904 -20.98 20.86 6.12
CA ASP A 904 -21.70 19.66 6.50
C ASP A 904 -22.42 19.07 5.31
N VAL A 905 -22.31 17.76 5.12
CA VAL A 905 -22.86 17.06 3.96
C VAL A 905 -23.55 15.78 4.37
N GLU A 906 -24.77 15.61 3.92
CA GLU A 906 -25.55 14.38 4.05
C GLU A 906 -25.65 13.69 2.69
N TYR A 907 -25.59 12.35 2.71
CA TYR A 907 -25.72 11.52 1.51
C TYR A 907 -26.79 10.46 1.70
N ASN A 908 -27.46 10.05 0.61
CA ASN A 908 -28.28 8.86 0.65
C ASN A 908 -27.41 7.62 0.96
N THR A 909 -28.01 6.70 1.68
CA THR A 909 -27.35 5.44 2.07
C THR A 909 -28.35 4.28 1.98
N LEU A 910 -27.81 3.05 2.01
CA LEU A 910 -28.65 1.87 2.04
C LEU A 910 -29.36 1.78 3.38
N SER A 911 -30.67 1.68 3.36
CA SER A 911 -31.51 1.46 4.53
C SER A 911 -31.58 -0.04 4.91
N SER A 912 -32.36 -0.36 5.93
CA SER A 912 -32.59 -1.72 6.42
C SER A 912 -33.05 -2.70 5.33
N TYR A 913 -32.38 -3.84 5.19
CA TYR A 913 -32.74 -4.92 4.29
C TYR A 913 -32.30 -6.29 4.83
N CYS A 914 -32.93 -7.35 4.32
CA CYS A 914 -32.57 -8.73 4.61
C CYS A 914 -31.97 -9.41 3.38
N MET A 915 -31.05 -10.36 3.60
CA MET A 915 -30.42 -11.15 2.54
C MET A 915 -30.33 -12.61 2.95
N LEU A 916 -30.66 -13.50 2.03
CA LEU A 916 -30.38 -14.94 2.11
C LEU A 916 -29.27 -15.28 1.12
N TYR A 917 -28.21 -15.89 1.62
CA TYR A 917 -27.04 -16.27 0.84
C TYR A 917 -26.85 -17.79 0.84
N PHE A 918 -26.47 -18.31 -0.30
CA PHE A 918 -25.92 -19.65 -0.43
C PHE A 918 -24.50 -19.57 -0.96
N SER A 919 -23.56 -20.29 -0.35
CA SER A 919 -22.22 -20.42 -0.90
C SER A 919 -21.71 -21.85 -0.90
N TYR A 920 -20.94 -22.16 -1.92
CA TYR A 920 -20.24 -23.41 -2.04
C TYR A 920 -18.73 -23.19 -2.23
N ARG A 921 -17.94 -23.84 -1.37
CA ARG A 921 -16.48 -23.77 -1.40
C ARG A 921 -15.92 -25.16 -1.71
N PHE A 922 -14.97 -25.21 -2.61
CA PHE A 922 -14.25 -26.44 -2.93
C PHE A 922 -12.75 -26.24 -2.79
N ASN A 923 -12.06 -27.31 -2.42
CA ASN A 923 -10.60 -27.36 -2.31
C ASN A 923 -10.15 -28.79 -2.63
N THR A 924 -9.36 -28.95 -3.70
CA THR A 924 -8.80 -30.24 -4.12
C THR A 924 -7.33 -30.40 -3.74
N MET A 925 -6.73 -29.39 -3.11
CA MET A 925 -5.35 -29.41 -2.69
C MET A 925 -5.13 -30.44 -1.58
N GLY A 926 -4.04 -31.19 -1.60
CA GLY A 926 -3.72 -32.20 -0.59
C GLY A 926 -4.48 -33.53 -0.69
N LYS A 927 -5.45 -33.69 -1.57
CA LYS A 927 -6.25 -34.92 -1.68
C LYS A 927 -5.55 -36.09 -2.40
N ARG A 928 -4.40 -35.89 -3.00
CA ARG A 928 -3.72 -36.94 -3.82
C ARG A 928 -2.89 -37.92 -2.99
N GLN A 929 -2.69 -37.74 -1.69
CA GLN A 929 -1.97 -38.68 -0.83
C GLN A 929 -2.87 -39.79 -0.23
N GLN A 930 -4.19 -39.68 -0.30
CA GLN A 930 -5.10 -40.69 0.27
C GLN A 930 -5.65 -41.73 -0.74
N ARG A 931 -5.27 -41.67 -2.02
CA ARG A 931 -5.76 -42.60 -3.03
C ARG A 931 -4.77 -43.72 -3.44
N SER A 932 -3.68 -43.89 -2.75
CA SER A 932 -2.77 -45.06 -2.92
C SER A 932 -2.75 -45.97 -1.71
N GLY A 933 -3.85 -46.13 -1.03
CA GLY A 933 -4.08 -47.18 -0.07
C GLY A 933 -4.44 -48.47 -0.84
N ARG A 934 -3.44 -49.26 -1.25
CA ARG A 934 -3.60 -50.70 -1.46
C ARG A 934 -3.85 -51.36 -0.09
N PRO A 935 -4.69 -52.40 -0.01
CA PRO A 935 -4.90 -53.11 1.25
C PRO A 935 -3.60 -53.74 1.72
N ASP A 936 -3.44 -53.81 3.00
CA ASP A 936 -2.31 -54.35 3.74
C ASP A 936 -1.74 -55.63 3.16
N GLY A 937 -0.53 -55.50 2.61
CA GLY A 937 0.43 -56.58 2.49
C GLY A 937 1.47 -56.42 3.60
N PRO A 938 2.14 -57.48 4.02
CA PRO A 938 3.02 -57.49 5.18
C PRO A 938 4.19 -56.48 5.05
N PRO A 939 4.76 -55.95 6.15
CA PRO A 939 5.73 -54.87 6.15
C PRO A 939 7.06 -55.37 5.56
N GLY A 940 7.36 -54.93 4.34
CA GLY A 940 8.58 -55.24 3.63
C GLY A 940 8.73 -54.40 2.37
N MET A 941 9.71 -53.51 2.43
CA MET A 941 10.32 -52.78 1.31
C MET A 941 9.50 -51.63 0.67
N MET A 942 9.58 -50.45 1.22
CA MET A 942 9.37 -49.22 0.48
C MET A 942 10.62 -48.86 -0.34
N ARG A 943 10.50 -48.99 -1.67
CA ARG A 943 11.40 -48.32 -2.61
C ARG A 943 10.99 -46.84 -2.71
N GLU A 944 11.78 -45.97 -2.13
CA GLU A 944 11.71 -44.56 -2.42
C GLU A 944 12.25 -44.23 -3.82
N ARG A 945 11.43 -43.68 -4.68
CA ARG A 945 11.87 -43.04 -5.93
C ARG A 945 12.06 -41.55 -5.68
N GLY A 946 13.30 -41.13 -5.81
CA GLY A 946 13.78 -39.86 -6.34
C GLY A 946 13.21 -38.58 -5.78
N GLY A 947 13.91 -38.01 -4.82
CA GLY A 947 13.73 -36.71 -4.26
C GLY A 947 14.12 -35.55 -5.15
N GLY A 948 13.37 -34.50 -5.09
CA GLY A 948 13.80 -33.18 -5.49
C GLY A 948 14.62 -32.51 -4.40
N ARG A 949 15.72 -31.90 -4.72
CA ARG A 949 16.55 -31.07 -3.87
C ARG A 949 15.72 -29.99 -3.19
N PRO A 950 15.94 -29.67 -1.92
CA PRO A 950 15.38 -28.48 -1.32
C PRO A 950 16.06 -27.25 -1.92
N PRO A 951 15.32 -26.17 -2.25
CA PRO A 951 15.93 -24.94 -2.70
C PRO A 951 16.68 -24.31 -1.52
N VAL A 952 17.98 -24.19 -1.65
CA VAL A 952 18.79 -23.32 -0.82
C VAL A 952 18.50 -21.89 -1.27
N GLY A 953 17.42 -21.33 -0.74
CA GLY A 953 17.11 -19.91 -0.83
C GLY A 953 17.81 -19.17 0.29
N GLY A 954 19.09 -18.99 0.19
CA GLY A 954 19.81 -18.01 0.98
C GLY A 954 19.55 -16.63 0.43
N MET A 955 18.44 -15.98 0.81
CA MET A 955 18.40 -14.53 0.77
C MET A 955 19.32 -14.01 1.84
N ARG A 956 20.50 -13.60 1.48
CA ARG A 956 21.34 -12.74 2.33
C ARG A 956 20.78 -11.32 2.23
N PRO A 957 20.61 -10.65 3.36
CA PRO A 957 20.15 -9.25 3.36
C PRO A 957 21.28 -8.37 2.84
N PHE A 958 20.92 -7.47 1.96
CA PHE A 958 21.70 -6.27 1.67
C PHE A 958 21.06 -5.08 2.39
#